data_92a3a0b63238ac4e6ef4c4aed25bc39b
#
_entry.id   92a3a0b63238ac4e6ef4c4aed25bc39b
#
_cell.length_a   1.000
_cell.length_b   1.000
_cell.length_c   1.000
_cell.angle_alpha   90.00
_cell.angle_beta   90.00
_cell.angle_gamma   90.00
#
_symmetry.space_group_name_H-M   'P 1'
#
loop_
_entity.id
_entity.type
_entity.pdbx_description
1 polymer ?
#
loop_
_entity_poly.entity_id
_entity_poly.type
_entity_poly.pdbx_seq_one_letter_code
_entity_poly.pdbx_strand_id
1 'polypeptide(L)'
;MAGEPLIDVRGLTVGFKGRAGAMLPVLRDVDLSVARGQTVGLVGESGSGKSTLALAAMGYLKLGLKVMGGEARFAGRDMFALSPDELRGVRGGRLALIPQNSGQSLTPTMRIGEQLAESLALHSALPHEAHADRVVELLSQVRLPDPKGMVARYPHELSGGQQQRVAVAMAMAGEPEALLLDEPTTGLDVTTQAHILELLRELAARTGMAMVYVSHDLGVIARVCDSVVVMYAGEVVLGGPARRVLRDPSHPYARGLLASIPRLSDTRLPTALDGRPPAPGAVVDACGFADRCSLVEARCRSQRPAFETGAEGESVRCHRHALARTLPVRAEGKAAVKSAFGAPALSLEGLAISYAKPTLLDQILRRKPKATPTVADVSIDVRKGETIGLVGESGSGKSTILKTVAGLVLPSLGRISLADGEALPEELDQRTPALLRRVQLVFQNPDESLNPRHTIQEILSQPLKLYLGLTGDKLRETCGDLLERVRLGRHYLDRLPSQLSGGEKQRVAIARAFAAEPEIVLCDEVTSALDVSVQAAILDLLDRLKRDRGTTYIFVSHDLAVVRAISDRVAVLYQGRLCEIGTAANVYAFPSHPYTEALLGAALEPDPDSAPRLTAADVLESSPPARGCPFQRRCPRRIGPICDEQTPPWSLSDTDHAIRCHIPRGELQAAQSSASCPA
;
A
#
# COMPACT_ATOMS: atom_id res chain seq x y z
N MET A 1 25.88 -3.59 -29.81
CA MET A 1 25.52 -2.18 -30.11
C MET A 1 24.21 -1.94 -29.37
N ALA A 2 24.20 -1.07 -28.36
CA ALA A 2 22.96 -0.67 -27.71
C ALA A 2 22.14 0.07 -28.78
N GLY A 3 20.92 -0.43 -29.07
CA GLY A 3 20.00 0.20 -29.98
C GLY A 3 19.56 1.56 -29.46
N GLU A 4 19.05 2.44 -30.34
CA GLU A 4 18.49 3.73 -29.96
C GLU A 4 17.38 3.54 -28.93
N PRO A 5 17.38 4.30 -27.79
CA PRO A 5 16.38 4.15 -26.75
C PRO A 5 14.98 4.45 -27.29
N LEU A 6 13.98 3.72 -26.81
CA LEU A 6 12.59 3.93 -27.18
C LEU A 6 12.00 5.18 -26.50
N ILE A 7 12.29 5.37 -25.20
CA ILE A 7 12.00 6.57 -24.42
C ILE A 7 13.35 7.19 -24.06
N ASP A 8 13.54 8.47 -24.38
CA ASP A 8 14.79 9.19 -24.13
C ASP A 8 14.50 10.62 -23.66
N VAL A 9 14.72 10.86 -22.38
CA VAL A 9 14.57 12.17 -21.74
C VAL A 9 15.96 12.69 -21.44
N ARG A 10 16.26 13.93 -21.90
CA ARG A 10 17.59 14.54 -21.76
C ARG A 10 17.51 15.92 -21.15
N GLY A 11 18.19 16.12 -20.03
CA GLY A 11 18.31 17.40 -19.34
C GLY A 11 16.97 18.05 -19.00
N LEU A 12 15.90 17.25 -18.86
CA LEU A 12 14.55 17.77 -18.75
C LEU A 12 14.36 18.57 -17.44
N THR A 13 13.98 19.84 -17.60
CA THR A 13 13.62 20.73 -16.51
C THR A 13 12.19 21.18 -16.69
N VAL A 14 11.34 20.91 -15.69
CA VAL A 14 9.91 21.28 -15.66
C VAL A 14 9.64 22.06 -14.37
N GLY A 15 8.90 23.14 -14.48
CA GLY A 15 8.58 23.97 -13.31
C GLY A 15 7.25 24.70 -13.43
N PHE A 16 6.89 25.41 -12.36
CA PHE A 16 5.70 26.25 -12.28
C PHE A 16 6.04 27.66 -11.83
N LYS A 17 5.17 28.61 -12.14
CA LYS A 17 5.34 30.01 -11.73
C LYS A 17 4.95 30.17 -10.26
N GLY A 18 5.94 30.47 -9.42
CA GLY A 18 5.73 30.75 -8.00
C GLY A 18 5.02 32.08 -7.73
N ARG A 19 4.61 32.31 -6.47
CA ARG A 19 3.90 33.54 -6.06
C ARG A 19 4.68 34.82 -6.33
N ALA A 20 6.01 34.79 -6.26
CA ALA A 20 6.91 35.93 -6.56
C ALA A 20 7.20 36.07 -8.06
N GLY A 21 6.55 35.31 -8.94
CA GLY A 21 6.76 35.39 -10.39
C GLY A 21 7.94 34.57 -10.92
N ALA A 22 8.83 34.09 -10.06
CA ALA A 22 9.94 33.21 -10.43
C ALA A 22 9.45 31.81 -10.81
N MET A 23 10.12 31.19 -11.77
CA MET A 23 9.89 29.79 -12.12
C MET A 23 10.57 28.85 -11.11
N LEU A 24 9.80 27.99 -10.47
CA LEU A 24 10.27 27.02 -9.50
C LEU A 24 10.32 25.63 -10.13
N PRO A 25 11.50 24.99 -10.22
CA PRO A 25 11.62 23.67 -10.84
C PRO A 25 10.99 22.59 -9.95
N VAL A 26 10.23 21.68 -10.58
CA VAL A 26 9.71 20.42 -10.02
C VAL A 26 10.59 19.25 -10.50
N LEU A 27 11.04 19.30 -11.76
CA LEU A 27 12.08 18.44 -12.31
C LEU A 27 13.26 19.32 -12.69
N ARG A 28 14.47 18.88 -12.41
CA ARG A 28 15.68 19.63 -12.68
C ARG A 28 16.76 18.75 -13.32
N ASP A 29 17.07 19.04 -14.59
CA ASP A 29 18.16 18.38 -15.34
C ASP A 29 18.08 16.86 -15.19
N VAL A 30 16.93 16.31 -15.61
CA VAL A 30 16.63 14.87 -15.47
C VAL A 30 16.89 14.16 -16.77
N ASP A 31 17.67 13.07 -16.68
CA ASP A 31 17.89 12.12 -17.75
C ASP A 31 17.20 10.80 -17.44
N LEU A 32 16.55 10.20 -18.46
CA LEU A 32 15.93 8.87 -18.39
C LEU A 32 16.00 8.22 -19.77
N SER A 33 16.61 7.05 -19.85
CA SER A 33 16.68 6.26 -21.08
C SER A 33 16.09 4.89 -20.86
N VAL A 34 15.19 4.46 -21.76
CA VAL A 34 14.52 3.15 -21.70
C VAL A 34 14.64 2.49 -23.08
N ALA A 35 15.29 1.35 -23.13
CA ALA A 35 15.42 0.54 -24.35
C ALA A 35 14.13 -0.25 -24.63
N ARG A 36 13.97 -0.74 -25.86
CA ARG A 36 12.88 -1.67 -26.22
C ARG A 36 12.97 -2.94 -25.36
N GLY A 37 11.85 -3.39 -24.84
CA GLY A 37 11.76 -4.58 -23.98
C GLY A 37 12.34 -4.40 -22.57
N GLN A 38 12.85 -3.22 -22.22
CA GLN A 38 13.40 -2.92 -20.90
C GLN A 38 12.32 -2.42 -19.96
N THR A 39 12.38 -2.84 -18.70
CA THR A 39 11.57 -2.28 -17.62
C THR A 39 12.42 -1.44 -16.69
N VAL A 40 12.09 -0.14 -16.57
CA VAL A 40 12.78 0.82 -15.70
C VAL A 40 11.87 1.22 -14.55
N GLY A 41 12.35 1.05 -13.32
CA GLY A 41 11.66 1.47 -12.10
C GLY A 41 12.00 2.91 -11.71
N LEU A 42 11.00 3.74 -11.44
CA LEU A 42 11.18 5.07 -10.85
C LEU A 42 10.80 5.03 -9.37
N VAL A 43 11.75 5.26 -8.47
CA VAL A 43 11.54 5.18 -7.02
C VAL A 43 11.95 6.48 -6.32
N GLY A 44 11.43 6.69 -5.11
CA GLY A 44 11.70 7.87 -4.29
C GLY A 44 10.48 8.28 -3.46
N GLU A 45 10.65 9.21 -2.51
CA GLU A 45 9.57 9.74 -1.68
C GLU A 45 8.51 10.49 -2.50
N SER A 46 7.31 10.70 -1.92
CA SER A 46 6.25 11.51 -2.51
C SER A 46 6.74 12.93 -2.76
N GLY A 47 6.35 13.50 -3.89
CA GLY A 47 6.83 14.82 -4.31
C GLY A 47 8.25 14.84 -4.90
N SER A 48 8.93 13.69 -5.06
CA SER A 48 10.26 13.65 -5.73
C SER A 48 10.20 13.84 -7.25
N GLY A 49 9.01 13.88 -7.86
CA GLY A 49 8.84 14.16 -9.29
C GLY A 49 8.58 12.94 -10.18
N LYS A 50 8.48 11.71 -9.63
CA LYS A 50 8.30 10.45 -10.40
C LYS A 50 7.15 10.49 -11.41
N SER A 51 5.93 10.73 -10.94
CA SER A 51 4.74 10.82 -11.81
C SER A 51 4.83 11.98 -12.79
N THR A 52 5.49 13.10 -12.41
CA THR A 52 5.72 14.22 -13.32
C THR A 52 6.66 13.83 -14.45
N LEU A 53 7.73 13.08 -14.15
CA LEU A 53 8.66 12.56 -15.15
C LEU A 53 7.98 11.57 -16.08
N ALA A 54 7.23 10.60 -15.54
CA ALA A 54 6.50 9.62 -16.34
C ALA A 54 5.49 10.30 -17.29
N LEU A 55 4.72 11.27 -16.81
CA LEU A 55 3.79 12.03 -17.65
C LEU A 55 4.50 12.92 -18.67
N ALA A 56 5.62 13.55 -18.29
CA ALA A 56 6.42 14.35 -19.19
C ALA A 56 7.01 13.53 -20.35
N ALA A 57 7.38 12.27 -20.10
CA ALA A 57 7.82 11.34 -21.14
C ALA A 57 6.72 11.06 -22.21
N MET A 58 5.42 11.26 -21.84
CA MET A 58 4.31 11.26 -22.80
C MET A 58 4.03 12.62 -23.45
N GLY A 59 4.85 13.63 -23.19
CA GLY A 59 4.57 15.01 -23.60
C GLY A 59 3.40 15.66 -22.83
N TYR A 60 2.98 15.09 -21.67
CA TYR A 60 1.88 15.64 -20.86
C TYR A 60 2.42 16.34 -19.61
N LEU A 61 1.95 17.55 -19.38
CA LEU A 61 2.22 18.30 -18.17
C LEU A 61 0.90 18.70 -17.49
N LYS A 62 0.84 18.53 -16.19
CA LYS A 62 -0.30 18.99 -15.39
C LYS A 62 -0.45 20.51 -15.51
N LEU A 63 -1.68 21.00 -15.36
CA LEU A 63 -2.00 22.42 -15.46
C LEU A 63 -1.07 23.26 -14.57
N GLY A 64 -0.49 24.32 -15.15
CA GLY A 64 0.46 25.22 -14.47
C GLY A 64 1.93 24.83 -14.59
N LEU A 65 2.25 23.60 -15.01
CA LEU A 65 3.63 23.19 -15.29
C LEU A 65 4.05 23.59 -16.71
N LYS A 66 5.33 23.92 -16.87
CA LYS A 66 5.95 24.25 -18.18
C LYS A 66 7.32 23.61 -18.29
N VAL A 67 7.71 23.24 -19.51
CA VAL A 67 9.09 22.88 -19.84
C VAL A 67 9.93 24.15 -19.76
N MET A 68 11.04 24.07 -19.06
CA MET A 68 12.03 25.14 -18.90
C MET A 68 13.32 24.85 -19.69
N GLY A 69 13.57 23.59 -20.03
CA GLY A 69 14.72 23.15 -20.80
C GLY A 69 14.73 21.63 -20.96
N GLY A 70 15.59 21.13 -21.82
CA GLY A 70 15.69 19.73 -22.17
C GLY A 70 14.57 19.24 -23.10
N GLU A 71 14.53 17.94 -23.36
CA GLU A 71 13.61 17.30 -24.28
C GLU A 71 13.14 15.94 -23.77
N ALA A 72 12.00 15.47 -24.29
CA ALA A 72 11.51 14.10 -24.04
C ALA A 72 11.14 13.46 -25.38
N ARG A 73 11.86 12.43 -25.77
CA ARG A 73 11.68 11.73 -27.05
C ARG A 73 11.04 10.36 -26.86
N PHE A 74 10.12 10.04 -27.76
CA PHE A 74 9.59 8.71 -27.94
C PHE A 74 9.85 8.25 -29.38
N ALA A 75 10.53 7.13 -29.54
CA ALA A 75 10.98 6.61 -30.85
C ALA A 75 11.66 7.71 -31.72
N GLY A 76 12.57 8.47 -31.11
CA GLY A 76 13.34 9.55 -31.74
C GLY A 76 12.60 10.87 -31.93
N ARG A 77 11.27 10.96 -31.69
CA ARG A 77 10.47 12.19 -31.87
C ARG A 77 10.28 12.95 -30.54
N ASP A 78 10.57 14.24 -30.55
CA ASP A 78 10.34 15.08 -29.35
C ASP A 78 8.83 15.26 -29.10
N MET A 79 8.36 14.77 -27.97
CA MET A 79 6.94 14.73 -27.57
C MET A 79 6.36 16.12 -27.32
N PHE A 80 7.19 17.11 -26.98
CA PHE A 80 6.75 18.49 -26.77
C PHE A 80 6.68 19.32 -28.05
N ALA A 81 7.30 18.83 -29.13
CA ALA A 81 7.25 19.46 -30.45
C ALA A 81 6.11 18.93 -31.33
N LEU A 82 5.43 17.85 -30.92
CA LEU A 82 4.32 17.23 -31.68
C LEU A 82 3.06 18.09 -31.62
N SER A 83 2.31 18.14 -32.71
CA SER A 83 0.96 18.70 -32.76
C SER A 83 -0.02 17.89 -31.90
N PRO A 84 -1.18 18.46 -31.51
CA PRO A 84 -2.20 17.73 -30.74
C PRO A 84 -2.68 16.44 -31.43
N ASP A 85 -2.76 16.45 -32.78
CA ASP A 85 -3.21 15.27 -33.54
C ASP A 85 -2.15 14.17 -33.56
N GLU A 86 -0.88 14.52 -33.74
CA GLU A 86 0.22 13.58 -33.64
C GLU A 86 0.35 12.97 -32.24
N LEU A 87 0.17 13.80 -31.18
CA LEU A 87 0.14 13.32 -29.81
C LEU A 87 -0.99 12.32 -29.57
N ARG A 88 -2.19 12.55 -30.13
CA ARG A 88 -3.30 11.58 -30.06
C ARG A 88 -2.97 10.27 -30.76
N GLY A 89 -2.23 10.30 -31.86
CA GLY A 89 -1.79 9.09 -32.55
C GLY A 89 -0.73 8.29 -31.80
N VAL A 90 0.04 8.94 -30.90
CA VAL A 90 1.05 8.25 -30.07
C VAL A 90 0.43 7.76 -28.76
N ARG A 91 -0.31 8.62 -28.05
CA ARG A 91 -0.88 8.32 -26.75
C ARG A 91 -2.05 7.36 -26.85
N GLY A 92 -2.04 6.32 -26.02
CA GLY A 92 -3.05 5.25 -26.00
C GLY A 92 -2.80 4.15 -27.06
N GLY A 93 -2.21 4.50 -28.23
CA GLY A 93 -1.81 3.54 -29.25
C GLY A 93 -0.42 2.98 -28.99
N ARG A 94 0.63 3.76 -29.33
CA ARG A 94 2.02 3.32 -29.23
C ARG A 94 2.63 3.47 -27.82
N LEU A 95 2.18 4.46 -27.06
CA LEU A 95 2.60 4.75 -25.69
C LEU A 95 1.36 4.85 -24.81
N ALA A 96 1.13 3.84 -23.98
CA ALA A 96 -0.04 3.77 -23.10
C ALA A 96 0.29 4.10 -21.63
N LEU A 97 -0.71 4.50 -20.86
CA LEU A 97 -0.60 4.84 -19.44
C LEU A 97 -1.62 4.05 -18.62
N ILE A 98 -1.16 3.47 -17.53
CA ILE A 98 -2.02 2.97 -16.44
C ILE A 98 -1.84 3.92 -15.24
N PRO A 99 -2.87 4.72 -14.88
CA PRO A 99 -2.78 5.69 -13.79
C PRO A 99 -2.93 5.02 -12.43
N GLN A 100 -2.58 5.75 -11.37
CA GLN A 100 -2.57 5.29 -9.97
C GLN A 100 -3.92 4.73 -9.50
N ASN A 101 -5.04 5.31 -9.91
CA ASN A 101 -6.39 4.87 -9.54
C ASN A 101 -7.15 4.32 -10.75
N SER A 102 -6.87 3.09 -11.14
CA SER A 102 -7.49 2.46 -12.32
C SER A 102 -9.01 2.37 -12.24
N GLY A 103 -9.57 2.16 -11.03
CA GLY A 103 -11.02 2.19 -10.84
C GLY A 103 -11.66 3.54 -11.16
N GLN A 104 -10.92 4.64 -10.94
CA GLN A 104 -11.39 5.99 -11.30
C GLN A 104 -11.20 6.33 -12.78
N SER A 105 -10.36 5.58 -13.50
CA SER A 105 -10.18 5.73 -14.94
C SER A 105 -11.28 5.03 -15.75
N LEU A 106 -12.02 4.12 -15.11
CA LEU A 106 -13.19 3.47 -15.73
C LEU A 106 -14.41 4.35 -15.59
N THR A 107 -15.17 4.50 -16.69
CA THR A 107 -16.44 5.25 -16.69
C THR A 107 -17.52 4.44 -15.96
N PRO A 108 -18.03 4.87 -14.80
CA PRO A 108 -18.88 4.03 -13.94
C PRO A 108 -20.23 3.69 -14.55
N THR A 109 -20.70 4.48 -15.53
CA THR A 109 -21.99 4.34 -16.22
C THR A 109 -21.91 3.57 -17.54
N MET A 110 -20.71 3.18 -17.99
CA MET A 110 -20.49 2.39 -19.21
C MET A 110 -20.11 0.95 -18.86
N ARG A 111 -20.54 0.01 -19.66
CA ARG A 111 -20.16 -1.41 -19.52
C ARG A 111 -18.70 -1.62 -19.91
N ILE A 112 -18.07 -2.62 -19.31
CA ILE A 112 -16.66 -2.95 -19.55
C ILE A 112 -16.38 -3.20 -21.04
N GLY A 113 -17.26 -3.95 -21.72
CA GLY A 113 -17.11 -4.21 -23.15
C GLY A 113 -17.17 -2.96 -24.02
N GLU A 114 -18.03 -2.02 -23.67
CA GLU A 114 -18.15 -0.74 -24.39
C GLU A 114 -16.89 0.12 -24.27
N GLN A 115 -16.31 0.20 -23.08
CA GLN A 115 -15.06 0.94 -22.82
C GLN A 115 -13.85 0.33 -23.55
N LEU A 116 -13.76 -1.00 -23.61
CA LEU A 116 -12.73 -1.69 -24.38
C LEU A 116 -12.92 -1.52 -25.89
N ALA A 117 -14.16 -1.59 -26.37
CA ALA A 117 -14.48 -1.37 -27.78
C ALA A 117 -14.17 0.09 -28.22
N GLU A 118 -14.41 1.08 -27.35
CA GLU A 118 -14.02 2.47 -27.58
C GLU A 118 -12.48 2.60 -27.69
N SER A 119 -11.73 1.95 -26.78
CA SER A 119 -10.27 1.95 -26.84
C SER A 119 -9.74 1.31 -28.14
N LEU A 120 -10.36 0.22 -28.61
CA LEU A 120 -10.01 -0.41 -29.88
C LEU A 120 -10.34 0.51 -31.08
N ALA A 121 -11.50 1.18 -31.07
CA ALA A 121 -11.90 2.08 -32.14
C ALA A 121 -10.97 3.30 -32.27
N LEU A 122 -10.38 3.75 -31.15
CA LEU A 122 -9.47 4.90 -31.13
C LEU A 122 -8.03 4.53 -31.49
N HIS A 123 -7.57 3.33 -31.16
CA HIS A 123 -6.14 2.98 -31.13
C HIS A 123 -5.77 1.74 -31.92
N SER A 124 -6.73 0.98 -32.45
CA SER A 124 -6.48 -0.23 -33.26
C SER A 124 -6.82 0.01 -34.72
N ALA A 125 -6.12 -0.69 -35.61
CA ALA A 125 -6.43 -0.75 -37.03
C ALA A 125 -7.49 -1.84 -37.38
N LEU A 126 -8.02 -2.54 -36.38
CA LEU A 126 -8.99 -3.61 -36.58
C LEU A 126 -10.35 -3.05 -37.09
N PRO A 127 -11.01 -3.73 -38.02
CA PRO A 127 -12.36 -3.35 -38.45
C PRO A 127 -13.36 -3.52 -37.29
N HIS A 128 -14.40 -2.71 -37.29
CA HIS A 128 -15.39 -2.64 -36.20
C HIS A 128 -16.03 -4.01 -35.88
N GLU A 129 -16.26 -4.84 -36.90
CA GLU A 129 -16.83 -6.17 -36.76
C GLU A 129 -15.96 -7.11 -35.91
N ALA A 130 -14.64 -6.90 -35.87
CA ALA A 130 -13.69 -7.70 -35.09
C ALA A 130 -13.56 -7.22 -33.64
N HIS A 131 -14.10 -6.05 -33.27
CA HIS A 131 -13.93 -5.49 -31.92
C HIS A 131 -14.52 -6.37 -30.84
N ALA A 132 -15.69 -6.98 -31.05
CA ALA A 132 -16.35 -7.81 -30.05
C ALA A 132 -15.50 -9.04 -29.67
N ASP A 133 -14.94 -9.73 -30.64
CA ASP A 133 -14.07 -10.89 -30.40
C ASP A 133 -12.74 -10.45 -29.75
N ARG A 134 -12.16 -9.33 -30.20
CA ARG A 134 -10.93 -8.79 -29.62
C ARG A 134 -11.10 -8.35 -28.18
N VAL A 135 -12.24 -7.78 -27.80
CA VAL A 135 -12.59 -7.45 -26.41
C VAL A 135 -12.55 -8.70 -25.53
N VAL A 136 -13.18 -9.79 -25.95
CA VAL A 136 -13.18 -11.06 -25.19
C VAL A 136 -11.75 -11.63 -25.08
N GLU A 137 -10.98 -11.53 -26.16
CA GLU A 137 -9.57 -11.95 -26.17
C GLU A 137 -8.72 -11.14 -25.18
N LEU A 138 -8.82 -9.80 -25.18
CA LEU A 138 -8.12 -8.91 -24.24
C LEU A 138 -8.46 -9.24 -22.80
N LEU A 139 -9.75 -9.44 -22.47
CA LEU A 139 -10.19 -9.84 -21.14
C LEU A 139 -9.63 -11.22 -20.73
N SER A 140 -9.50 -12.14 -21.68
CA SER A 140 -8.87 -13.44 -21.47
C SER A 140 -7.36 -13.31 -21.21
N GLN A 141 -6.66 -12.46 -22.00
CA GLN A 141 -5.22 -12.22 -21.85
C GLN A 141 -4.85 -11.69 -20.46
N VAL A 142 -5.73 -10.87 -19.85
CA VAL A 142 -5.54 -10.38 -18.47
C VAL A 142 -6.11 -11.32 -17.41
N ARG A 143 -6.46 -12.56 -17.80
CA ARG A 143 -6.91 -13.64 -16.89
C ARG A 143 -8.13 -13.26 -16.06
N LEU A 144 -9.08 -12.52 -16.62
CA LEU A 144 -10.35 -12.28 -15.96
C LEU A 144 -11.23 -13.54 -16.05
N PRO A 145 -11.93 -13.90 -14.96
CA PRO A 145 -12.88 -15.02 -14.99
C PRO A 145 -14.08 -14.68 -15.88
N ASP A 146 -14.58 -15.65 -16.62
CA ASP A 146 -15.73 -15.50 -17.52
C ASP A 146 -15.63 -14.23 -18.42
N PRO A 147 -14.66 -14.16 -19.36
CA PRO A 147 -14.44 -12.99 -20.19
C PRO A 147 -15.70 -12.54 -20.96
N LYS A 148 -16.54 -13.49 -21.40
CA LYS A 148 -17.79 -13.19 -22.12
C LYS A 148 -18.82 -12.53 -21.21
N GLY A 149 -19.01 -13.04 -19.99
CA GLY A 149 -19.91 -12.44 -19.01
C GLY A 149 -19.40 -11.09 -18.50
N MET A 150 -18.08 -10.89 -18.47
CA MET A 150 -17.43 -9.65 -18.02
C MET A 150 -17.79 -8.46 -18.94
N VAL A 151 -17.95 -8.68 -20.23
CA VAL A 151 -18.31 -7.65 -21.22
C VAL A 151 -19.57 -6.86 -20.81
N ALA A 152 -20.56 -7.53 -20.22
CA ALA A 152 -21.85 -6.93 -19.84
C ALA A 152 -21.83 -6.23 -18.47
N ARG A 153 -20.79 -6.38 -17.67
CA ARG A 153 -20.70 -5.80 -16.32
C ARG A 153 -20.30 -4.34 -16.32
N TYR A 154 -20.65 -3.66 -15.23
CA TYR A 154 -20.22 -2.30 -14.92
C TYR A 154 -19.04 -2.29 -13.97
N PRO A 155 -18.22 -1.21 -13.93
CA PRO A 155 -17.07 -1.12 -13.03
C PRO A 155 -17.38 -1.38 -11.55
N HIS A 156 -18.52 -0.91 -11.06
CA HIS A 156 -18.93 -1.10 -9.65
C HIS A 156 -19.29 -2.55 -9.27
N GLU A 157 -19.47 -3.42 -10.26
CA GLU A 157 -19.71 -4.86 -10.06
C GLU A 157 -18.40 -5.67 -9.98
N LEU A 158 -17.26 -5.01 -10.13
CA LEU A 158 -15.93 -5.61 -10.17
C LEU A 158 -15.16 -5.32 -8.88
N SER A 159 -14.32 -6.29 -8.45
CA SER A 159 -13.33 -6.04 -7.41
C SER A 159 -12.22 -5.10 -7.90
N GLY A 160 -11.46 -4.49 -6.98
CA GLY A 160 -10.34 -3.61 -7.33
C GLY A 160 -9.31 -4.29 -8.25
N GLY A 161 -8.98 -5.55 -7.99
CA GLY A 161 -8.08 -6.33 -8.84
C GLY A 161 -8.64 -6.60 -10.23
N GLN A 162 -9.96 -6.84 -10.35
CA GLN A 162 -10.62 -6.99 -11.65
C GLN A 162 -10.64 -5.66 -12.43
N GLN A 163 -10.95 -4.54 -11.76
CA GLN A 163 -10.90 -3.21 -12.37
C GLN A 163 -9.48 -2.90 -12.89
N GLN A 164 -8.45 -3.25 -12.11
CA GLN A 164 -7.05 -3.09 -12.52
C GLN A 164 -6.73 -3.92 -13.77
N ARG A 165 -7.17 -5.18 -13.84
CA ARG A 165 -6.99 -6.04 -15.02
C ARG A 165 -7.71 -5.49 -16.25
N VAL A 166 -8.90 -4.90 -16.07
CA VAL A 166 -9.62 -4.20 -17.15
C VAL A 166 -8.80 -3.00 -17.65
N ALA A 167 -8.23 -2.18 -16.74
CA ALA A 167 -7.39 -1.07 -17.12
C ALA A 167 -6.12 -1.52 -17.88
N VAL A 168 -5.52 -2.65 -17.49
CA VAL A 168 -4.42 -3.28 -18.24
C VAL A 168 -4.91 -3.70 -19.63
N ALA A 169 -6.08 -4.34 -19.76
CA ALA A 169 -6.65 -4.74 -21.05
C ALA A 169 -6.93 -3.53 -21.97
N MET A 170 -7.44 -2.43 -21.42
CA MET A 170 -7.65 -1.17 -22.16
C MET A 170 -6.31 -0.59 -22.66
N ALA A 171 -5.27 -0.56 -21.82
CA ALA A 171 -3.95 -0.09 -22.19
C ALA A 171 -3.31 -0.95 -23.29
N MET A 172 -3.63 -2.25 -23.33
CA MET A 172 -3.14 -3.20 -24.36
C MET A 172 -3.94 -3.17 -25.66
N ALA A 173 -5.08 -2.47 -25.74
CA ALA A 173 -5.95 -2.45 -26.91
C ALA A 173 -5.25 -1.90 -28.18
N GLY A 174 -4.33 -0.92 -28.00
CA GLY A 174 -3.53 -0.34 -29.08
C GLY A 174 -2.24 -1.08 -29.42
N GLU A 175 -1.95 -2.21 -28.76
CA GLU A 175 -0.69 -2.96 -28.91
C GLU A 175 0.55 -2.06 -28.67
N PRO A 176 0.69 -1.42 -27.52
CA PRO A 176 1.67 -0.37 -27.30
C PRO A 176 3.11 -0.90 -27.34
N GLU A 177 4.05 -0.07 -27.85
CA GLU A 177 5.48 -0.31 -27.78
C GLU A 177 6.05 -0.03 -26.40
N ALA A 178 5.39 0.87 -25.64
CA ALA A 178 5.77 1.18 -24.26
C ALA A 178 4.54 1.43 -23.38
N LEU A 179 4.68 1.04 -22.09
CA LEU A 179 3.67 1.21 -21.07
C LEU A 179 4.23 2.00 -19.88
N LEU A 180 3.58 3.09 -19.53
CA LEU A 180 3.86 3.83 -18.30
C LEU A 180 2.88 3.38 -17.22
N LEU A 181 3.38 3.06 -16.04
CA LEU A 181 2.60 2.56 -14.92
C LEU A 181 2.86 3.47 -13.69
N ASP A 182 1.84 4.22 -13.30
CA ASP A 182 1.95 5.11 -12.13
C ASP A 182 1.24 4.46 -10.94
N GLU A 183 2.01 3.76 -10.11
CA GLU A 183 1.56 3.02 -8.93
C GLU A 183 0.34 2.10 -9.17
N PRO A 184 0.36 1.23 -10.18
CA PRO A 184 -0.82 0.50 -10.64
C PRO A 184 -1.33 -0.55 -9.64
N THR A 185 -0.59 -0.89 -8.61
CA THR A 185 -0.95 -1.93 -7.63
C THR A 185 -1.26 -1.36 -6.23
N THR A 186 -1.26 -0.04 -6.07
CA THR A 186 -1.58 0.62 -4.80
C THR A 186 -3.03 0.32 -4.39
N GLY A 187 -3.23 -0.08 -3.12
CA GLY A 187 -4.54 -0.42 -2.56
C GLY A 187 -5.04 -1.83 -2.90
N LEU A 188 -4.24 -2.65 -3.56
CA LEU A 188 -4.53 -4.07 -3.76
C LEU A 188 -3.95 -4.91 -2.61
N ASP A 189 -4.60 -6.05 -2.34
CA ASP A 189 -4.02 -7.03 -1.42
C ASP A 189 -2.82 -7.75 -2.04
N VAL A 190 -2.00 -8.36 -1.18
CA VAL A 190 -0.70 -8.95 -1.53
C VAL A 190 -0.80 -10.00 -2.64
N THR A 191 -1.81 -10.86 -2.59
CA THR A 191 -2.00 -11.93 -3.58
C THR A 191 -2.42 -11.38 -4.93
N THR A 192 -3.36 -10.44 -4.96
CA THR A 192 -3.80 -9.75 -6.18
C THR A 192 -2.67 -8.93 -6.80
N GLN A 193 -1.90 -8.20 -5.98
CA GLN A 193 -0.73 -7.44 -6.42
C GLN A 193 0.29 -8.35 -7.11
N ALA A 194 0.68 -9.46 -6.47
CA ALA A 194 1.67 -10.38 -7.02
C ALA A 194 1.23 -10.97 -8.38
N HIS A 195 -0.06 -11.32 -8.53
CA HIS A 195 -0.60 -11.83 -9.79
C HIS A 195 -0.63 -10.77 -10.91
N ILE A 196 -0.93 -9.51 -10.60
CA ILE A 196 -0.90 -8.43 -11.60
C ILE A 196 0.53 -8.16 -12.05
N LEU A 197 1.51 -8.21 -11.15
CA LEU A 197 2.91 -8.03 -11.52
C LEU A 197 3.42 -9.15 -12.41
N GLU A 198 3.06 -10.41 -12.12
CA GLU A 198 3.42 -11.53 -12.97
C GLU A 198 2.76 -11.43 -14.35
N LEU A 199 1.48 -11.03 -14.41
CA LEU A 199 0.79 -10.76 -15.66
C LEU A 199 1.51 -9.68 -16.50
N LEU A 200 1.88 -8.55 -15.89
CA LEU A 200 2.59 -7.47 -16.58
C LEU A 200 3.95 -7.93 -17.10
N ARG A 201 4.69 -8.71 -16.31
CA ARG A 201 5.98 -9.28 -16.68
C ARG A 201 5.86 -10.24 -17.88
N GLU A 202 4.86 -11.12 -17.86
CA GLU A 202 4.58 -12.04 -18.98
C GLU A 202 4.15 -11.29 -20.24
N LEU A 203 3.30 -10.27 -20.11
CA LEU A 203 2.89 -9.43 -21.23
C LEU A 203 4.11 -8.73 -21.86
N ALA A 204 4.96 -8.11 -21.05
CA ALA A 204 6.17 -7.43 -21.53
C ALA A 204 7.13 -8.41 -22.24
N ALA A 205 7.37 -9.58 -21.64
CA ALA A 205 8.25 -10.60 -22.23
C ALA A 205 7.71 -11.13 -23.58
N ARG A 206 6.38 -11.28 -23.70
CA ARG A 206 5.73 -11.78 -24.92
C ARG A 206 5.71 -10.75 -26.05
N THR A 207 5.49 -9.49 -25.72
CA THR A 207 5.32 -8.41 -26.73
C THR A 207 6.61 -7.65 -27.03
N GLY A 208 7.66 -7.78 -26.20
CA GLY A 208 8.85 -6.95 -26.26
C GLY A 208 8.60 -5.48 -25.91
N MET A 209 7.51 -5.19 -25.22
CA MET A 209 7.11 -3.86 -24.79
C MET A 209 8.05 -3.32 -23.71
N ALA A 210 8.44 -2.05 -23.83
CA ALA A 210 9.16 -1.35 -22.77
C ALA A 210 8.21 -0.90 -21.66
N MET A 211 8.69 -0.86 -20.42
CA MET A 211 7.89 -0.35 -19.31
C MET A 211 8.64 0.68 -18.47
N VAL A 212 7.94 1.73 -18.04
CA VAL A 212 8.37 2.63 -16.97
C VAL A 212 7.42 2.43 -15.79
N TYR A 213 7.94 1.92 -14.68
CA TYR A 213 7.16 1.55 -13.52
C TYR A 213 7.44 2.51 -12.36
N VAL A 214 6.48 3.36 -12.01
CA VAL A 214 6.54 4.23 -10.84
C VAL A 214 5.98 3.48 -9.64
N SER A 215 6.76 3.37 -8.56
CA SER A 215 6.30 2.78 -7.30
C SER A 215 7.07 3.35 -6.11
N HIS A 216 6.43 3.36 -4.96
CA HIS A 216 7.09 3.52 -3.66
C HIS A 216 7.41 2.16 -3.01
N ASP A 217 6.87 1.06 -3.52
CA ASP A 217 7.14 -0.32 -3.06
C ASP A 217 8.34 -0.89 -3.81
N LEU A 218 9.48 -1.02 -3.09
CA LEU A 218 10.71 -1.57 -3.66
C LEU A 218 10.67 -3.09 -3.85
N GLY A 219 9.74 -3.82 -3.21
CA GLY A 219 9.49 -5.23 -3.50
C GLY A 219 8.89 -5.41 -4.89
N VAL A 220 7.96 -4.53 -5.28
CA VAL A 220 7.41 -4.47 -6.64
C VAL A 220 8.52 -4.20 -7.66
N ILE A 221 9.34 -3.18 -7.40
CA ILE A 221 10.44 -2.79 -8.29
C ILE A 221 11.47 -3.93 -8.44
N ALA A 222 11.81 -4.59 -7.33
CA ALA A 222 12.73 -5.74 -7.35
C ALA A 222 12.22 -6.88 -8.23
N ARG A 223 10.88 -7.05 -8.32
CA ARG A 223 10.25 -8.15 -9.06
C ARG A 223 10.16 -7.90 -10.56
N VAL A 224 9.88 -6.65 -10.99
CA VAL A 224 9.53 -6.36 -12.40
C VAL A 224 10.57 -5.57 -13.15
N CYS A 225 11.51 -4.87 -12.49
CA CYS A 225 12.39 -3.91 -13.15
C CYS A 225 13.79 -4.48 -13.41
N ASP A 226 14.32 -4.22 -14.61
CA ASP A 226 15.72 -4.53 -14.99
C ASP A 226 16.68 -3.49 -14.42
N SER A 227 16.25 -2.23 -14.41
CA SER A 227 17.02 -1.10 -13.88
C SER A 227 16.13 -0.18 -13.04
N VAL A 228 16.77 0.57 -12.15
CA VAL A 228 16.09 1.47 -11.19
C VAL A 228 16.71 2.85 -11.25
N VAL A 229 15.86 3.86 -11.26
CA VAL A 229 16.21 5.28 -11.14
C VAL A 229 15.62 5.81 -9.83
N VAL A 230 16.50 6.32 -8.95
CA VAL A 230 16.12 6.88 -7.66
C VAL A 230 16.04 8.39 -7.78
N MET A 231 14.86 8.95 -7.47
CA MET A 231 14.60 10.39 -7.55
C MET A 231 14.48 11.01 -6.17
N TYR A 232 15.08 12.18 -5.98
CA TYR A 232 14.94 12.99 -4.78
C TYR A 232 14.84 14.48 -5.13
N ALA A 233 13.83 15.17 -4.60
CA ALA A 233 13.63 16.62 -4.78
C ALA A 233 13.71 17.11 -6.26
N GLY A 234 13.14 16.34 -7.17
CA GLY A 234 13.08 16.67 -8.61
C GLY A 234 14.33 16.29 -9.41
N GLU A 235 15.28 15.58 -8.81
CA GLU A 235 16.51 15.13 -9.48
C GLU A 235 16.65 13.64 -9.45
N VAL A 236 17.34 13.08 -10.45
CA VAL A 236 17.86 11.73 -10.38
C VAL A 236 19.14 11.76 -9.54
N VAL A 237 19.17 10.97 -8.47
CA VAL A 237 20.33 10.90 -7.56
C VAL A 237 21.12 9.61 -7.71
N LEU A 238 20.48 8.57 -8.25
CA LEU A 238 21.10 7.25 -8.49
C LEU A 238 20.36 6.55 -9.62
N GLY A 239 21.06 5.85 -10.47
CA GLY A 239 20.50 4.98 -11.52
C GLY A 239 21.40 3.78 -11.76
N GLY A 240 20.81 2.65 -12.17
CA GLY A 240 21.58 1.47 -12.51
C GLY A 240 20.77 0.17 -12.51
N PRO A 241 21.43 -0.98 -12.70
CA PRO A 241 20.78 -2.29 -12.64
C PRO A 241 20.03 -2.49 -11.31
N ALA A 242 18.81 -3.03 -11.36
CA ALA A 242 17.95 -3.20 -10.19
C ALA A 242 18.67 -3.96 -9.06
N ARG A 243 19.36 -5.06 -9.42
CA ARG A 243 20.13 -5.87 -8.47
C ARG A 243 21.18 -5.06 -7.71
N ARG A 244 21.83 -4.12 -8.39
CA ARG A 244 22.86 -3.26 -7.80
C ARG A 244 22.26 -2.22 -6.87
N VAL A 245 21.29 -1.47 -7.38
CA VAL A 245 20.63 -0.37 -6.64
C VAL A 245 19.89 -0.88 -5.40
N LEU A 246 19.27 -2.07 -5.44
CA LEU A 246 18.49 -2.60 -4.33
C LEU A 246 19.32 -3.37 -3.29
N ARG A 247 20.56 -3.80 -3.61
CA ARG A 247 21.41 -4.52 -2.66
C ARG A 247 22.45 -3.66 -1.98
N ASP A 248 23.16 -2.85 -2.76
CA ASP A 248 24.27 -2.05 -2.24
C ASP A 248 24.40 -0.69 -2.97
N PRO A 249 23.39 0.19 -2.86
CA PRO A 249 23.41 1.49 -3.52
C PRO A 249 24.52 2.39 -2.98
N SER A 250 25.12 3.21 -3.85
CA SER A 250 26.19 4.15 -3.49
C SER A 250 25.70 5.53 -3.06
N HIS A 251 24.38 5.77 -2.96
CA HIS A 251 23.82 7.05 -2.51
C HIS A 251 23.23 6.93 -1.08
N PRO A 252 23.57 7.84 -0.13
CA PRO A 252 23.05 7.79 1.24
C PRO A 252 21.52 7.76 1.33
N TYR A 253 20.83 8.52 0.49
CA TYR A 253 19.36 8.52 0.43
C TYR A 253 18.79 7.14 0.05
N ALA A 254 19.35 6.49 -0.98
CA ALA A 254 18.88 5.18 -1.40
C ALA A 254 19.10 4.10 -0.32
N ARG A 255 20.20 4.18 0.44
CA ARG A 255 20.44 3.31 1.61
C ARG A 255 19.42 3.57 2.72
N GLY A 256 19.17 4.82 3.06
CA GLY A 256 18.15 5.19 4.02
C GLY A 256 16.76 4.74 3.60
N LEU A 257 16.42 4.84 2.31
CA LEU A 257 15.16 4.35 1.76
C LEU A 257 15.02 2.83 1.95
N LEU A 258 16.08 2.05 1.65
CA LEU A 258 16.10 0.60 1.88
C LEU A 258 16.01 0.23 3.37
N ALA A 259 16.66 0.99 4.26
CA ALA A 259 16.58 0.80 5.70
C ALA A 259 15.19 1.14 6.28
N SER A 260 14.40 1.92 5.56
CA SER A 260 13.03 2.28 5.95
C SER A 260 11.98 1.25 5.54
N ILE A 261 12.37 0.17 4.83
CA ILE A 261 11.44 -0.87 4.40
C ILE A 261 11.38 -1.98 5.44
N PRO A 262 10.19 -2.32 5.96
CA PRO A 262 10.01 -3.52 6.75
C PRO A 262 10.22 -4.78 5.89
N ARG A 263 10.73 -5.86 6.47
CA ARG A 263 11.00 -7.12 5.77
C ARG A 263 10.35 -8.30 6.49
N LEU A 264 9.88 -9.28 5.73
CA LEU A 264 9.35 -10.52 6.32
C LEU A 264 10.43 -11.32 7.06
N SER A 265 11.66 -11.17 6.68
CA SER A 265 12.82 -11.82 7.33
C SER A 265 13.27 -11.14 8.62
N ASP A 266 12.75 -9.94 8.95
CA ASP A 266 13.21 -9.14 10.09
C ASP A 266 12.03 -8.76 11.02
N THR A 267 12.28 -8.79 12.33
CA THR A 267 11.31 -8.39 13.36
C THR A 267 11.60 -6.98 13.90
N ARG A 268 12.65 -6.33 13.41
CA ARG A 268 13.01 -4.97 13.81
C ARG A 268 12.12 -3.95 13.11
N LEU A 269 11.81 -2.87 13.82
CA LEU A 269 11.13 -1.73 13.21
C LEU A 269 12.04 -1.09 12.15
N PRO A 270 11.48 -0.69 11.00
CA PRO A 270 12.23 0.00 9.97
C PRO A 270 12.76 1.35 10.48
N THR A 271 13.92 1.77 9.97
CA THR A 271 14.55 3.03 10.36
C THR A 271 14.01 4.18 9.53
N ALA A 272 13.34 5.14 10.16
CA ALA A 272 12.84 6.32 9.47
C ALA A 272 13.97 7.24 9.02
N LEU A 273 13.83 7.84 7.83
CA LEU A 273 14.68 8.94 7.39
C LEU A 273 14.24 10.23 8.10
N ASP A 274 15.14 10.84 8.86
CA ASP A 274 14.86 12.08 9.56
C ASP A 274 14.72 13.28 8.60
N GLY A 275 13.98 14.31 9.03
CA GLY A 275 13.79 15.54 8.28
C GLY A 275 12.78 15.44 7.14
N ARG A 276 12.79 16.44 6.25
CA ARG A 276 11.85 16.59 5.13
C ARG A 276 12.60 16.88 3.84
N PRO A 277 12.06 16.44 2.69
CA PRO A 277 12.54 16.92 1.41
C PRO A 277 12.42 18.47 1.32
N PRO A 278 13.36 19.13 0.65
CA PRO A 278 13.23 20.57 0.40
C PRO A 278 12.02 20.88 -0.46
N ALA A 279 11.44 22.09 -0.29
CA ALA A 279 10.39 22.56 -1.17
C ALA A 279 10.92 22.74 -2.60
N PRO A 280 10.06 22.62 -3.63
CA PRO A 280 10.47 22.87 -5.01
C PRO A 280 11.17 24.22 -5.17
N GLY A 281 12.36 24.23 -5.79
CA GLY A 281 13.18 25.42 -5.98
C GLY A 281 13.94 25.93 -4.75
N ALA A 282 13.86 25.28 -3.59
CA ALA A 282 14.57 25.71 -2.37
C ALA A 282 16.08 25.43 -2.45
N VAL A 283 16.52 24.45 -3.23
CA VAL A 283 17.93 24.09 -3.42
C VAL A 283 18.28 24.27 -4.89
N VAL A 284 19.23 25.15 -5.21
CA VAL A 284 19.60 25.46 -6.60
C VAL A 284 20.95 24.85 -6.96
N ASP A 285 22.02 25.17 -6.22
CA ASP A 285 23.40 24.79 -6.55
C ASP A 285 24.08 23.95 -5.49
N ALA A 286 23.30 23.12 -4.77
CA ALA A 286 23.77 22.26 -3.70
C ALA A 286 23.16 20.84 -3.83
N CYS A 287 23.63 19.91 -3.01
CA CYS A 287 23.02 18.59 -2.87
C CYS A 287 21.64 18.70 -2.20
N GLY A 288 20.57 18.29 -2.88
CA GLY A 288 19.20 18.35 -2.36
C GLY A 288 19.01 17.54 -1.07
N PHE A 289 19.82 16.49 -0.85
CA PHE A 289 19.75 15.64 0.33
C PHE A 289 20.64 16.09 1.51
N ALA A 290 21.40 17.21 1.39
CA ALA A 290 22.40 17.63 2.35
C ALA A 290 21.86 17.74 3.79
N ASP A 291 20.67 18.31 3.99
CA ASP A 291 20.09 18.53 5.33
C ASP A 291 19.63 17.24 6.06
N ARG A 292 19.51 16.13 5.32
CA ARG A 292 19.10 14.81 5.85
C ARG A 292 20.23 13.78 5.80
N CYS A 293 21.38 14.16 5.27
CA CYS A 293 22.49 13.25 5.01
C CYS A 293 23.40 13.13 6.24
N SER A 294 23.59 11.92 6.76
CA SER A 294 24.53 11.65 7.85
C SER A 294 26.00 11.83 7.43
N LEU A 295 26.30 11.84 6.12
CA LEU A 295 27.64 12.03 5.56
C LEU A 295 27.85 13.44 5.00
N VAL A 296 27.00 14.42 5.36
CA VAL A 296 27.07 15.79 4.84
C VAL A 296 28.42 16.45 5.17
N GLU A 297 28.99 17.15 4.19
CA GLU A 297 30.15 18.03 4.35
C GLU A 297 29.87 19.43 3.76
N ALA A 298 30.75 20.40 3.99
CA ALA A 298 30.57 21.78 3.55
C ALA A 298 30.33 21.85 2.02
N ARG A 299 31.06 21.07 1.24
CA ARG A 299 30.89 21.00 -0.22
C ARG A 299 29.47 20.59 -0.65
N CYS A 300 28.83 19.70 0.11
CA CYS A 300 27.45 19.27 -0.19
C CYS A 300 26.44 20.43 -0.09
N ARG A 301 26.71 21.46 0.72
CA ARG A 301 25.84 22.61 0.92
C ARG A 301 26.09 23.76 -0.06
N SER A 302 27.22 23.73 -0.77
CA SER A 302 27.65 24.81 -1.67
C SER A 302 27.83 24.40 -3.13
N GLN A 303 27.80 23.10 -3.42
CA GLN A 303 28.03 22.61 -4.77
C GLN A 303 27.14 21.41 -5.07
N ARG A 304 26.42 21.45 -6.20
CA ARG A 304 25.67 20.33 -6.71
C ARG A 304 26.61 19.22 -7.17
N PRO A 305 26.45 17.96 -6.71
CA PRO A 305 27.27 16.84 -7.21
C PRO A 305 27.01 16.59 -8.69
N ALA A 306 28.09 16.32 -9.43
CA ALA A 306 27.95 15.81 -10.81
C ALA A 306 27.55 14.33 -10.78
N PHE A 307 27.05 13.80 -11.90
CA PHE A 307 26.91 12.36 -12.09
C PHE A 307 28.30 11.74 -12.25
N GLU A 308 28.55 10.68 -11.49
CA GLU A 308 29.73 9.86 -11.59
C GLU A 308 29.31 8.43 -11.91
N THR A 309 30.05 7.76 -12.79
CA THR A 309 29.83 6.34 -13.09
C THR A 309 30.44 5.51 -11.96
N GLY A 310 29.57 4.84 -11.23
CA GLY A 310 29.95 3.90 -10.17
C GLY A 310 30.33 2.52 -10.70
N ALA A 311 30.52 1.58 -9.79
CA ALA A 311 30.79 0.19 -10.16
C ALA A 311 29.54 -0.46 -10.82
N GLU A 312 29.77 -1.40 -11.73
CA GLU A 312 28.72 -2.26 -12.32
C GLU A 312 27.60 -1.50 -13.05
N GLY A 313 27.92 -0.38 -13.71
CA GLY A 313 26.95 0.41 -14.48
C GLY A 313 26.01 1.29 -13.64
N GLU A 314 26.31 1.49 -12.37
CA GLU A 314 25.63 2.43 -11.50
C GLU A 314 26.06 3.88 -11.84
N SER A 315 25.11 4.81 -11.88
CA SER A 315 25.36 6.24 -12.02
C SER A 315 24.86 6.95 -10.77
N VAL A 316 25.72 7.75 -10.11
CA VAL A 316 25.42 8.36 -8.81
C VAL A 316 25.75 9.84 -8.78
N ARG A 317 24.87 10.64 -8.19
CA ARG A 317 25.03 12.07 -7.96
C ARG A 317 25.34 12.33 -6.46
N CYS A 318 26.55 12.04 -6.01
CA CYS A 318 26.95 12.19 -4.61
C CYS A 318 28.48 12.38 -4.46
N HIS A 319 28.92 13.43 -3.73
CA HIS A 319 30.32 13.69 -3.44
C HIS A 319 30.97 12.61 -2.53
N ARG A 320 30.17 11.86 -1.80
CA ARG A 320 30.61 10.88 -0.79
C ARG A 320 30.14 9.46 -1.12
N HIS A 321 29.91 9.15 -2.42
CA HIS A 321 29.35 7.87 -2.85
C HIS A 321 30.15 6.64 -2.38
N ALA A 322 31.48 6.73 -2.30
CA ALA A 322 32.31 5.65 -1.79
C ALA A 322 32.06 5.35 -0.31
N LEU A 323 31.92 6.40 0.52
CA LEU A 323 31.60 6.26 1.95
C LEU A 323 30.12 5.88 2.18
N ALA A 324 29.24 6.21 1.26
CA ALA A 324 27.83 5.84 1.41
C ALA A 324 27.64 4.33 1.60
N ARG A 325 28.52 3.52 1.01
CA ARG A 325 28.48 2.05 1.16
C ARG A 325 28.75 1.54 2.59
N THR A 326 29.29 2.37 3.46
CA THR A 326 29.45 2.01 4.88
C THR A 326 28.17 2.16 5.69
N LEU A 327 27.16 2.90 5.17
CA LEU A 327 25.89 3.05 5.83
C LEU A 327 25.04 1.78 5.72
N PRO A 328 24.21 1.46 6.72
CA PRO A 328 23.36 0.29 6.69
C PRO A 328 22.29 0.39 5.57
N VAL A 329 21.94 -0.75 5.00
CA VAL A 329 20.80 -0.94 4.07
C VAL A 329 19.64 -1.68 4.71
N ARG A 330 19.79 -2.09 5.96
CA ARG A 330 18.76 -2.75 6.77
C ARG A 330 18.58 -1.97 8.08
N ALA A 331 17.39 -2.10 8.64
CA ALA A 331 17.11 -1.48 9.92
C ALA A 331 18.08 -1.98 11.01
N GLU A 332 18.71 -1.05 11.72
CA GLU A 332 19.50 -1.33 12.93
C GLU A 332 18.65 -1.18 14.21
N GLY A 333 17.32 -0.98 14.02
CA GLY A 333 16.38 -0.73 15.10
C GLY A 333 16.31 -1.86 16.12
N LYS A 334 15.80 -1.56 17.31
CA LYS A 334 15.59 -2.53 18.39
C LYS A 334 14.52 -3.54 17.95
N ALA A 335 14.75 -4.82 18.22
CA ALA A 335 13.70 -5.82 18.15
C ALA A 335 12.55 -5.41 19.07
N ALA A 336 11.31 -5.62 18.64
CA ALA A 336 10.16 -5.37 19.49
C ALA A 336 10.32 -6.17 20.80
N VAL A 337 10.20 -5.49 21.93
CA VAL A 337 10.32 -6.14 23.24
C VAL A 337 9.10 -7.03 23.42
N LYS A 338 9.31 -8.34 23.53
CA LYS A 338 8.27 -9.29 23.90
C LYS A 338 7.94 -9.07 25.38
N SER A 339 6.82 -8.41 25.64
CA SER A 339 6.31 -8.25 27.00
C SER A 339 5.54 -9.53 27.39
N ALA A 340 5.63 -9.91 28.67
CA ALA A 340 4.69 -10.86 29.24
C ALA A 340 3.30 -10.15 29.31
N PHE A 341 2.36 -10.63 28.53
CA PHE A 341 1.05 -10.00 28.43
C PHE A 341 0.17 -10.32 29.62
N GLY A 342 -0.55 -9.31 30.12
CA GLY A 342 -1.51 -9.44 31.22
C GLY A 342 -2.85 -10.08 30.79
N ALA A 343 -3.87 -9.83 31.61
CA ALA A 343 -5.24 -10.22 31.33
C ALA A 343 -5.76 -9.58 30.02
N PRO A 344 -6.82 -10.13 29.40
CA PRO A 344 -7.44 -9.52 28.22
C PRO A 344 -7.85 -8.07 28.47
N ALA A 345 -7.49 -7.16 27.56
CA ALA A 345 -7.97 -5.77 27.56
C ALA A 345 -9.32 -5.66 26.81
N LEU A 346 -9.50 -6.54 25.81
CA LEU A 346 -10.70 -6.63 24.98
C LEU A 346 -10.92 -8.08 24.60
N SER A 347 -12.17 -8.56 24.70
CA SER A 347 -12.59 -9.88 24.24
C SER A 347 -13.71 -9.74 23.23
N LEU A 348 -13.54 -10.42 22.08
CA LEU A 348 -14.57 -10.64 21.06
C LEU A 348 -15.02 -12.09 21.17
N GLU A 349 -16.32 -12.32 21.34
CA GLU A 349 -16.87 -13.67 21.52
C GLU A 349 -17.93 -13.95 20.46
N GLY A 350 -17.66 -14.92 19.56
CA GLY A 350 -18.60 -15.37 18.53
C GLY A 350 -19.13 -14.27 17.62
N LEU A 351 -18.32 -13.25 17.31
CA LEU A 351 -18.75 -12.06 16.59
C LEU A 351 -19.17 -12.41 15.16
N ALA A 352 -20.40 -12.02 14.79
CA ALA A 352 -20.90 -12.08 13.43
C ALA A 352 -21.47 -10.71 13.02
N ILE A 353 -21.19 -10.30 11.75
CA ILE A 353 -21.57 -8.98 11.24
C ILE A 353 -22.14 -9.13 9.84
N SER A 354 -23.30 -8.51 9.57
CA SER A 354 -23.93 -8.51 8.25
C SER A 354 -24.43 -7.12 7.90
N TYR A 355 -24.16 -6.68 6.67
CA TYR A 355 -24.65 -5.41 6.13
C TYR A 355 -26.04 -5.52 5.48
N ALA A 356 -26.62 -6.73 5.42
CA ALA A 356 -27.94 -6.91 4.82
C ALA A 356 -29.00 -6.18 5.63
N LYS A 357 -29.62 -5.19 5.02
CA LYS A 357 -30.81 -4.56 5.57
C LYS A 357 -32.00 -5.48 5.30
N PRO A 358 -32.87 -5.72 6.33
CA PRO A 358 -34.10 -6.46 6.10
C PRO A 358 -34.95 -5.75 5.04
N THR A 359 -35.42 -6.50 4.06
CA THR A 359 -36.39 -5.97 3.09
C THR A 359 -37.71 -5.67 3.80
N LEU A 360 -38.57 -4.83 3.21
CA LEU A 360 -39.92 -4.58 3.75
C LEU A 360 -40.68 -5.88 3.99
N LEU A 361 -40.53 -6.88 3.12
CA LEU A 361 -41.11 -8.22 3.26
C LEU A 361 -40.51 -8.98 4.46
N ASP A 362 -39.20 -8.89 4.67
CA ASP A 362 -38.56 -9.52 5.83
C ASP A 362 -39.02 -8.89 7.15
N GLN A 363 -39.23 -7.56 7.17
CA GLN A 363 -39.76 -6.84 8.31
C GLN A 363 -41.21 -7.25 8.62
N ILE A 364 -42.07 -7.34 7.61
CA ILE A 364 -43.48 -7.75 7.75
C ILE A 364 -43.57 -9.21 8.19
N LEU A 365 -42.75 -10.09 7.62
CA LEU A 365 -42.76 -11.53 7.91
C LEU A 365 -41.88 -11.91 9.13
N ARG A 366 -41.26 -10.92 9.81
CA ARG A 366 -40.28 -11.13 10.89
C ARG A 366 -39.21 -12.16 10.55
N ARG A 367 -38.81 -12.22 9.28
CA ARG A 367 -37.74 -13.09 8.81
C ARG A 367 -36.41 -12.40 8.91
N LYS A 368 -35.38 -13.07 9.44
CA LYS A 368 -33.99 -12.59 9.36
C LYS A 368 -33.54 -12.65 7.89
N PRO A 369 -32.88 -11.59 7.37
CA PRO A 369 -32.38 -11.60 6.01
C PRO A 369 -31.42 -12.79 5.80
N LYS A 370 -31.60 -13.52 4.69
CA LYS A 370 -30.74 -14.68 4.31
C LYS A 370 -29.41 -14.22 3.68
N ALA A 371 -28.78 -13.20 4.19
CA ALA A 371 -27.50 -12.76 3.65
C ALA A 371 -26.33 -13.47 4.33
N THR A 372 -25.35 -13.84 3.55
CA THR A 372 -24.07 -14.36 4.06
C THR A 372 -23.41 -13.28 4.91
N PRO A 373 -23.09 -13.54 6.18
CA PRO A 373 -22.44 -12.54 7.02
C PRO A 373 -21.05 -12.18 6.46
N THR A 374 -20.71 -10.90 6.52
CA THR A 374 -19.38 -10.40 6.15
C THR A 374 -18.31 -10.89 7.12
N VAL A 375 -18.67 -11.04 8.40
CA VAL A 375 -17.84 -11.63 9.45
C VAL A 375 -18.68 -12.68 10.17
N ALA A 376 -18.11 -13.85 10.44
CA ALA A 376 -18.82 -14.98 11.07
C ALA A 376 -17.93 -15.72 12.06
N ASP A 377 -18.45 -15.90 13.30
CA ASP A 377 -17.83 -16.73 14.33
C ASP A 377 -16.38 -16.32 14.65
N VAL A 378 -16.15 -15.02 14.88
CA VAL A 378 -14.82 -14.49 15.24
C VAL A 378 -14.74 -14.32 16.75
N SER A 379 -13.77 -15.03 17.36
CA SER A 379 -13.45 -14.92 18.79
C SER A 379 -11.97 -14.62 18.94
N ILE A 380 -11.64 -13.49 19.60
CA ILE A 380 -10.27 -13.00 19.78
C ILE A 380 -10.18 -12.31 21.14
N ASP A 381 -9.21 -12.73 21.95
CA ASP A 381 -8.80 -12.01 23.15
C ASP A 381 -7.55 -11.17 22.84
N VAL A 382 -7.65 -9.87 23.10
CA VAL A 382 -6.54 -8.91 22.96
C VAL A 382 -6.04 -8.57 24.34
N ARG A 383 -4.78 -8.84 24.63
CA ARG A 383 -4.18 -8.68 25.96
C ARG A 383 -3.73 -7.24 26.20
N LYS A 384 -3.70 -6.82 27.47
CA LYS A 384 -3.28 -5.47 27.81
C LYS A 384 -1.84 -5.18 27.39
N GLY A 385 -1.61 -4.07 26.68
CA GLY A 385 -0.32 -3.68 26.13
C GLY A 385 0.14 -4.48 24.92
N GLU A 386 -0.71 -5.37 24.39
CA GLU A 386 -0.46 -6.15 23.18
C GLU A 386 -0.73 -5.33 21.92
N THR A 387 0.00 -5.63 20.85
CA THR A 387 -0.38 -5.31 19.48
C THR A 387 -0.78 -6.59 18.78
N ILE A 388 -2.08 -6.75 18.46
CA ILE A 388 -2.56 -7.83 17.61
C ILE A 388 -2.73 -7.33 16.17
N GLY A 389 -2.05 -7.99 15.22
CA GLY A 389 -2.20 -7.73 13.80
C GLY A 389 -3.36 -8.53 13.20
N LEU A 390 -4.29 -7.88 12.50
CA LEU A 390 -5.31 -8.55 11.68
C LEU A 390 -4.89 -8.52 10.22
N VAL A 391 -4.67 -9.70 9.62
CA VAL A 391 -4.23 -9.84 8.23
C VAL A 391 -5.22 -10.68 7.41
N GLY A 392 -5.16 -10.51 6.08
CA GLY A 392 -6.00 -11.23 5.13
C GLY A 392 -6.25 -10.39 3.89
N GLU A 393 -6.81 -10.98 2.85
CA GLU A 393 -7.14 -10.31 1.59
C GLU A 393 -8.14 -9.17 1.76
N SER A 394 -8.25 -8.30 0.75
CA SER A 394 -9.27 -7.25 0.71
C SER A 394 -10.67 -7.87 0.82
N GLY A 395 -11.56 -7.22 1.58
CA GLY A 395 -12.90 -7.77 1.82
C GLY A 395 -12.98 -8.93 2.85
N SER A 396 -11.89 -9.33 3.50
CA SER A 396 -11.92 -10.39 4.53
C SER A 396 -12.59 -9.99 5.85
N GLY A 397 -13.05 -8.74 6.00
CA GLY A 397 -13.80 -8.29 7.18
C GLY A 397 -12.98 -7.55 8.24
N LYS A 398 -11.68 -7.29 8.03
CA LYS A 398 -10.78 -6.63 9.00
C LYS A 398 -11.32 -5.28 9.49
N SER A 399 -11.52 -4.34 8.57
CA SER A 399 -12.04 -2.99 8.90
C SER A 399 -13.47 -3.05 9.46
N THR A 400 -14.27 -4.05 9.05
CA THR A 400 -15.61 -4.28 9.61
C THR A 400 -15.54 -4.63 11.09
N ILE A 401 -14.60 -5.50 11.50
CA ILE A 401 -14.36 -5.83 12.90
C ILE A 401 -13.98 -4.58 13.69
N LEU A 402 -13.01 -3.78 13.19
CA LEU A 402 -12.59 -2.53 13.86
C LEU A 402 -13.76 -1.56 14.02
N LYS A 403 -14.54 -1.34 12.95
CA LYS A 403 -15.72 -0.46 12.98
C LYS A 403 -16.79 -0.96 13.96
N THR A 404 -16.94 -2.27 14.11
CA THR A 404 -17.88 -2.85 15.09
C THR A 404 -17.38 -2.65 16.51
N VAL A 405 -16.10 -2.87 16.80
CA VAL A 405 -15.50 -2.56 18.10
C VAL A 405 -15.63 -1.07 18.43
N ALA A 406 -15.46 -0.18 17.45
CA ALA A 406 -15.66 1.26 17.58
C ALA A 406 -17.15 1.67 17.76
N GLY A 407 -18.11 0.77 17.54
CA GLY A 407 -19.55 1.06 17.61
C GLY A 407 -20.15 1.72 16.38
N LEU A 408 -19.40 1.74 15.24
CA LEU A 408 -19.84 2.33 13.98
C LEU A 408 -20.66 1.35 13.12
N VAL A 409 -20.57 0.07 13.41
CA VAL A 409 -21.30 -1.02 12.74
C VAL A 409 -21.84 -1.95 13.81
N LEU A 410 -23.13 -2.29 13.73
CA LEU A 410 -23.77 -3.18 14.70
C LEU A 410 -23.41 -4.64 14.45
N PRO A 411 -23.07 -5.44 15.47
CA PRO A 411 -22.95 -6.88 15.34
C PRO A 411 -24.32 -7.51 15.13
N SER A 412 -24.35 -8.61 14.35
CA SER A 412 -25.57 -9.42 14.19
C SER A 412 -25.69 -10.49 15.29
N LEU A 413 -24.55 -10.94 15.79
CA LEU A 413 -24.40 -11.93 16.88
C LEU A 413 -23.06 -11.69 17.59
N GLY A 414 -22.94 -12.23 18.79
CA GLY A 414 -21.72 -12.20 19.59
C GLY A 414 -21.69 -11.06 20.59
N ARG A 415 -20.57 -10.95 21.32
CA ARG A 415 -20.40 -9.96 22.39
C ARG A 415 -19.00 -9.35 22.34
N ILE A 416 -18.91 -8.09 22.74
CA ILE A 416 -17.64 -7.37 22.90
C ILE A 416 -17.57 -6.91 24.35
N SER A 417 -16.49 -7.24 25.06
CA SER A 417 -16.28 -6.86 26.46
C SER A 417 -14.87 -6.33 26.70
N LEU A 418 -14.75 -5.39 27.65
CA LEU A 418 -13.47 -4.84 28.12
C LEU A 418 -12.89 -5.68 29.27
N ALA A 419 -11.67 -5.38 29.68
CA ALA A 419 -10.88 -6.11 30.69
C ALA A 419 -11.59 -6.35 32.03
N ASP A 420 -12.47 -5.44 32.42
CA ASP A 420 -13.28 -5.48 33.64
C ASP A 420 -14.57 -6.30 33.51
N GLY A 421 -14.77 -6.98 32.37
CA GLY A 421 -15.99 -7.70 32.04
C GLY A 421 -17.15 -6.79 31.62
N GLU A 422 -16.91 -5.47 31.54
CA GLU A 422 -17.91 -4.51 31.07
C GLU A 422 -18.20 -4.75 29.59
N ALA A 423 -19.45 -5.07 29.27
CA ALA A 423 -19.87 -5.22 27.87
C ALA A 423 -19.90 -3.85 27.18
N LEU A 424 -19.28 -3.73 26.02
CA LEU A 424 -19.46 -2.56 25.18
C LEU A 424 -20.87 -2.58 24.57
N PRO A 425 -21.70 -1.54 24.80
CA PRO A 425 -22.98 -1.42 24.13
C PRO A 425 -22.81 -1.47 22.60
N GLU A 426 -23.73 -2.16 21.93
CA GLU A 426 -23.68 -2.33 20.48
C GLU A 426 -23.88 -0.99 19.77
N GLU A 427 -24.85 -0.19 20.23
CA GLU A 427 -25.18 1.11 19.67
C GLU A 427 -24.29 2.21 20.26
N LEU A 428 -23.79 3.09 19.37
CA LEU A 428 -22.84 4.15 19.74
C LEU A 428 -23.43 5.16 20.74
N ASP A 429 -24.72 5.49 20.62
CA ASP A 429 -25.44 6.43 21.48
C ASP A 429 -25.64 5.92 22.92
N GLN A 430 -25.57 4.61 23.12
CA GLN A 430 -25.60 3.98 24.45
C GLN A 430 -24.21 3.97 25.12
N ARG A 431 -23.12 4.30 24.39
CA ARG A 431 -21.78 4.38 24.97
C ARG A 431 -21.55 5.69 25.67
N THR A 432 -21.22 5.63 26.94
CA THR A 432 -20.86 6.82 27.73
C THR A 432 -19.57 7.48 27.21
N PRO A 433 -19.35 8.78 27.43
CA PRO A 433 -18.09 9.44 27.12
C PRO A 433 -16.86 8.73 27.71
N ALA A 434 -17.00 8.12 28.89
CA ALA A 434 -15.93 7.33 29.52
C ALA A 434 -15.58 6.09 28.73
N LEU A 435 -16.57 5.34 28.20
CA LEU A 435 -16.34 4.19 27.32
C LEU A 435 -15.76 4.60 25.98
N LEU A 436 -16.27 5.66 25.37
CA LEU A 436 -15.76 6.19 24.10
C LEU A 436 -14.30 6.64 24.23
N ARG A 437 -13.92 7.21 25.37
CA ARG A 437 -12.53 7.59 25.67
C ARG A 437 -11.59 6.39 25.63
N ARG A 438 -12.01 5.23 26.18
CA ARG A 438 -11.17 4.02 26.33
C ARG A 438 -10.79 3.39 24.99
N VAL A 439 -11.67 3.48 23.97
CA VAL A 439 -11.47 2.85 22.65
C VAL A 439 -11.50 3.92 21.57
N GLN A 440 -10.40 4.13 20.87
CA GLN A 440 -10.28 5.12 19.82
C GLN A 440 -9.92 4.46 18.49
N LEU A 441 -10.42 5.03 17.38
CA LEU A 441 -10.16 4.54 16.01
C LEU A 441 -9.34 5.56 15.23
N VAL A 442 -8.26 5.10 14.62
CA VAL A 442 -7.52 5.82 13.57
C VAL A 442 -7.94 5.26 12.22
N PHE A 443 -8.55 6.10 11.39
CA PHE A 443 -9.08 5.70 10.09
C PHE A 443 -7.97 5.54 9.03
N GLN A 444 -8.24 4.74 8.02
CA GLN A 444 -7.37 4.51 6.87
C GLN A 444 -7.04 5.82 6.13
N ASN A 445 -8.06 6.63 5.83
CA ASN A 445 -7.91 7.91 5.17
C ASN A 445 -8.06 9.05 6.19
N PRO A 446 -6.98 9.83 6.46
CA PRO A 446 -7.06 10.94 7.40
C PRO A 446 -8.04 12.04 6.94
N ASP A 447 -8.27 12.21 5.64
CA ASP A 447 -9.21 13.21 5.11
C ASP A 447 -10.67 12.91 5.51
N GLU A 448 -11.02 11.65 5.73
CA GLU A 448 -12.35 11.26 6.25
C GLU A 448 -12.53 11.59 7.74
N SER A 449 -11.42 11.73 8.45
CA SER A 449 -11.42 11.92 9.89
C SER A 449 -11.14 13.35 10.34
N LEU A 450 -10.56 14.18 9.49
CA LEU A 450 -10.21 15.57 9.78
C LEU A 450 -11.17 16.52 9.07
N ASN A 451 -11.87 17.35 9.83
CA ASN A 451 -12.76 18.37 9.23
C ASN A 451 -11.92 19.39 8.44
N PRO A 452 -12.08 19.52 7.11
CA PRO A 452 -11.24 20.38 6.28
C PRO A 452 -11.42 21.88 6.57
N ARG A 453 -12.48 22.28 7.30
CA ARG A 453 -12.77 23.66 7.66
C ARG A 453 -12.24 24.07 9.04
N HIS A 454 -11.78 23.12 9.84
CA HIS A 454 -11.24 23.36 11.16
C HIS A 454 -9.72 23.45 11.11
N THR A 455 -9.14 24.32 11.93
CA THR A 455 -7.70 24.34 12.19
C THR A 455 -7.28 23.08 12.94
N ILE A 456 -6.00 22.75 12.89
CA ILE A 456 -5.46 21.61 13.63
C ILE A 456 -5.70 21.75 15.13
N GLN A 457 -5.62 22.98 15.66
CA GLN A 457 -5.97 23.26 17.04
C GLN A 457 -7.43 22.90 17.35
N GLU A 458 -8.38 23.31 16.53
CA GLU A 458 -9.81 23.01 16.72
C GLU A 458 -10.04 21.49 16.67
N ILE A 459 -9.43 20.78 15.74
CA ILE A 459 -9.53 19.32 15.61
C ILE A 459 -9.03 18.61 16.89
N LEU A 460 -7.86 18.98 17.40
CA LEU A 460 -7.28 18.39 18.60
C LEU A 460 -8.02 18.83 19.88
N SER A 461 -8.63 20.01 19.88
CA SER A 461 -9.37 20.54 21.04
C SER A 461 -10.65 19.75 21.31
N GLN A 462 -11.30 19.16 20.30
CA GLN A 462 -12.56 18.44 20.46
C GLN A 462 -12.46 17.29 21.48
N PRO A 463 -11.57 16.29 21.31
CA PRO A 463 -11.45 15.19 22.28
C PRO A 463 -10.94 15.67 23.65
N LEU A 464 -10.06 16.67 23.70
CA LEU A 464 -9.56 17.22 24.96
C LEU A 464 -10.65 17.89 25.78
N LYS A 465 -11.58 18.63 25.14
CA LYS A 465 -12.75 19.23 25.79
C LYS A 465 -13.74 18.15 26.23
N LEU A 466 -14.06 17.22 25.30
CA LEU A 466 -15.09 16.21 25.54
C LEU A 466 -14.69 15.23 26.65
N TYR A 467 -13.46 14.73 26.65
CA TYR A 467 -13.03 13.65 27.53
C TYR A 467 -12.27 14.12 28.76
N LEU A 468 -11.57 15.27 28.69
CA LEU A 468 -10.70 15.76 29.76
C LEU A 468 -11.18 17.10 30.35
N GLY A 469 -12.22 17.72 29.78
CA GLY A 469 -12.78 18.98 30.26
C GLY A 469 -11.81 20.17 30.15
N LEU A 470 -10.75 20.09 29.31
CA LEU A 470 -9.74 21.13 29.18
C LEU A 470 -10.27 22.36 28.46
N THR A 471 -9.91 23.55 28.98
CA THR A 471 -10.32 24.84 28.40
C THR A 471 -9.15 25.86 28.43
N GLY A 472 -9.30 27.00 27.77
CA GLY A 472 -8.36 28.13 27.85
C GLY A 472 -6.93 27.80 27.40
N ASP A 473 -5.94 28.41 28.03
CA ASP A 473 -4.53 28.30 27.67
C ASP A 473 -4.00 26.87 27.84
N LYS A 474 -4.46 26.14 28.86
CA LYS A 474 -4.07 24.75 29.09
C LYS A 474 -4.49 23.85 27.93
N LEU A 475 -5.65 24.10 27.31
CA LEU A 475 -6.11 23.37 26.13
C LEU A 475 -5.14 23.60 24.94
N ARG A 476 -4.77 24.87 24.67
CA ARG A 476 -3.84 25.21 23.58
C ARG A 476 -2.45 24.63 23.81
N GLU A 477 -1.95 24.68 25.03
CA GLU A 477 -0.68 24.08 25.42
C GLU A 477 -0.68 22.57 25.19
N THR A 478 -1.72 21.86 25.67
CA THR A 478 -1.86 20.41 25.48
C THR A 478 -1.98 20.04 23.99
N CYS A 479 -2.68 20.84 23.17
CA CYS A 479 -2.70 20.63 21.71
C CYS A 479 -1.30 20.74 21.11
N GLY A 480 -0.49 21.71 21.57
CA GLY A 480 0.91 21.83 21.16
C GLY A 480 1.75 20.63 21.55
N ASP A 481 1.62 20.15 22.78
CA ASP A 481 2.33 18.97 23.27
C ASP A 481 1.98 17.70 22.49
N LEU A 482 0.70 17.54 22.13
CA LEU A 482 0.26 16.43 21.29
C LEU A 482 0.92 16.47 19.89
N LEU A 483 1.03 17.66 19.29
CA LEU A 483 1.73 17.82 18.02
C LEU A 483 3.24 17.48 18.13
N GLU A 484 3.90 17.94 19.18
CA GLU A 484 5.31 17.63 19.43
C GLU A 484 5.55 16.13 19.62
N ARG A 485 4.66 15.43 20.31
CA ARG A 485 4.71 13.95 20.46
C ARG A 485 4.66 13.22 19.12
N VAL A 486 3.89 13.74 18.16
CA VAL A 486 3.82 13.19 16.80
C VAL A 486 4.87 13.81 15.84
N ARG A 487 5.89 14.48 16.38
CA ARG A 487 6.97 15.16 15.64
C ARG A 487 6.45 16.23 14.66
N LEU A 488 5.40 16.95 15.04
CA LEU A 488 4.93 18.16 14.37
C LEU A 488 5.16 19.37 15.28
N GLY A 489 5.64 20.47 14.70
CA GLY A 489 5.89 21.70 15.48
C GLY A 489 4.58 22.39 15.88
N ARG A 490 4.59 23.15 16.98
CA ARG A 490 3.41 23.91 17.48
C ARG A 490 2.84 24.88 16.45
N HIS A 491 3.64 25.35 15.49
CA HIS A 491 3.19 26.24 14.40
C HIS A 491 2.17 25.59 13.44
N TYR A 492 1.92 24.28 13.56
CA TYR A 492 0.85 23.60 12.82
C TYR A 492 -0.54 23.86 13.41
N LEU A 493 -0.65 24.32 14.65
CA LEU A 493 -1.93 24.55 15.33
C LEU A 493 -2.90 25.41 14.52
N ASP A 494 -2.37 26.44 13.88
CA ASP A 494 -3.17 27.43 13.14
C ASP A 494 -3.36 27.07 11.64
N ARG A 495 -2.87 25.90 11.18
CA ARG A 495 -3.04 25.41 9.82
C ARG A 495 -4.35 24.65 9.63
N LEU A 496 -4.82 24.64 8.37
CA LEU A 496 -5.91 23.79 7.92
C LEU A 496 -5.37 22.45 7.39
N PRO A 497 -6.15 21.35 7.42
CA PRO A 497 -5.76 20.05 6.86
C PRO A 497 -5.29 20.12 5.41
N SER A 498 -5.90 20.98 4.56
CA SER A 498 -5.51 21.17 3.17
C SER A 498 -4.07 21.71 2.96
N GLN A 499 -3.45 22.25 4.01
CA GLN A 499 -2.10 22.76 4.00
C GLN A 499 -1.05 21.73 4.47
N LEU A 500 -1.49 20.51 4.77
CA LEU A 500 -0.67 19.41 5.27
C LEU A 500 -0.48 18.34 4.18
N SER A 501 0.70 17.71 4.19
CA SER A 501 0.95 16.49 3.43
C SER A 501 0.16 15.30 4.01
N GLY A 502 0.00 14.22 3.23
CA GLY A 502 -0.70 13.00 3.68
C GLY A 502 -0.13 12.45 5.00
N GLY A 503 1.19 12.34 5.12
CA GLY A 503 1.84 11.87 6.34
C GLY A 503 1.68 12.82 7.54
N GLU A 504 1.59 14.14 7.32
CA GLU A 504 1.30 15.10 8.38
C GLU A 504 -0.15 15.00 8.85
N LYS A 505 -1.11 14.86 7.92
CA LYS A 505 -2.51 14.61 8.25
C LYS A 505 -2.66 13.33 9.07
N GLN A 506 -1.95 12.25 8.69
CA GLN A 506 -1.99 10.99 9.42
C GLN A 506 -1.45 11.15 10.85
N ARG A 507 -0.36 11.89 11.04
CA ARG A 507 0.16 12.20 12.38
C ARG A 507 -0.83 13.02 13.21
N VAL A 508 -1.55 13.96 12.61
CA VAL A 508 -2.63 14.70 13.29
C VAL A 508 -3.78 13.78 13.66
N ALA A 509 -4.19 12.84 12.78
CA ALA A 509 -5.23 11.86 13.09
C ALA A 509 -4.84 10.95 14.26
N ILE A 510 -3.58 10.51 14.32
CA ILE A 510 -3.02 9.77 15.46
C ILE A 510 -3.04 10.66 16.71
N ALA A 511 -2.54 11.89 16.65
CA ALA A 511 -2.55 12.82 17.78
C ALA A 511 -3.96 13.03 18.33
N ARG A 512 -4.96 13.15 17.45
CA ARG A 512 -6.38 13.27 17.83
C ARG A 512 -6.88 12.04 18.60
N ALA A 513 -6.57 10.83 18.16
CA ALA A 513 -6.93 9.61 18.85
C ALA A 513 -6.28 9.54 20.24
N PHE A 514 -5.00 9.90 20.34
CA PHE A 514 -4.27 9.91 21.61
C PHE A 514 -4.61 11.08 22.55
N ALA A 515 -5.30 12.11 22.07
CA ALA A 515 -5.82 13.20 22.89
C ALA A 515 -6.84 12.71 23.93
N ALA A 516 -7.53 11.60 23.64
CA ALA A 516 -8.45 10.94 24.57
C ALA A 516 -7.73 10.14 25.65
N GLU A 517 -6.40 9.92 25.57
CA GLU A 517 -5.63 8.99 26.42
C GLU A 517 -6.24 7.58 26.45
N PRO A 518 -6.39 6.91 25.30
CA PRO A 518 -7.12 5.65 25.20
C PRO A 518 -6.34 4.47 25.78
N GLU A 519 -7.09 3.47 26.26
CA GLU A 519 -6.54 2.15 26.63
C GLU A 519 -6.30 1.28 25.39
N ILE A 520 -7.19 1.40 24.39
CA ILE A 520 -7.19 0.60 23.15
C ILE A 520 -7.25 1.53 21.95
N VAL A 521 -6.36 1.34 21.01
CA VAL A 521 -6.36 2.04 19.71
C VAL A 521 -6.55 1.04 18.58
N LEU A 522 -7.56 1.29 17.77
CA LEU A 522 -7.88 0.55 16.57
C LEU A 522 -7.20 1.26 15.38
N CYS A 523 -6.28 0.59 14.72
CA CYS A 523 -5.51 1.13 13.61
C CYS A 523 -6.00 0.49 12.31
N ASP A 524 -6.82 1.20 11.51
CA ASP A 524 -7.33 0.71 10.23
C ASP A 524 -6.43 1.21 9.09
N GLU A 525 -5.51 0.37 8.64
CA GLU A 525 -4.57 0.62 7.52
C GLU A 525 -3.85 1.98 7.61
N VAL A 526 -3.40 2.38 8.79
CA VAL A 526 -2.85 3.71 9.08
C VAL A 526 -1.56 4.07 8.31
N THR A 527 -0.98 3.13 7.58
CA THR A 527 0.27 3.30 6.81
C THR A 527 0.10 3.09 5.30
N SER A 528 -1.08 2.69 4.81
CA SER A 528 -1.29 2.19 3.44
C SER A 528 -1.07 3.23 2.32
N ALA A 529 -1.27 4.51 2.60
CA ALA A 529 -1.14 5.59 1.60
C ALA A 529 0.12 6.44 1.80
N LEU A 530 1.12 5.90 2.53
CA LEU A 530 2.30 6.64 2.93
C LEU A 530 3.56 6.09 2.25
N ASP A 531 4.49 6.99 1.95
CA ASP A 531 5.84 6.58 1.52
C ASP A 531 6.55 5.77 2.60
N VAL A 532 7.44 4.88 2.21
CA VAL A 532 8.15 3.97 3.12
C VAL A 532 8.88 4.68 4.27
N SER A 533 9.46 5.87 4.04
CA SER A 533 10.13 6.66 5.10
C SER A 533 9.12 7.25 6.10
N VAL A 534 7.96 7.71 5.63
CA VAL A 534 6.86 8.21 6.47
C VAL A 534 6.21 7.05 7.22
N GLN A 535 6.00 5.91 6.56
CA GLN A 535 5.50 4.68 7.17
C GLN A 535 6.40 4.24 8.34
N ALA A 536 7.73 4.17 8.13
CA ALA A 536 8.68 3.85 9.18
C ALA A 536 8.58 4.82 10.38
N ALA A 537 8.42 6.12 10.11
CA ALA A 537 8.26 7.13 11.15
C ALA A 537 6.96 6.98 11.96
N ILE A 538 5.85 6.56 11.30
CA ILE A 538 4.58 6.27 11.98
C ILE A 538 4.69 5.02 12.85
N LEU A 539 5.35 3.96 12.36
CA LEU A 539 5.55 2.73 13.14
C LEU A 539 6.40 2.99 14.39
N ASP A 540 7.49 3.75 14.27
CA ASP A 540 8.31 4.18 15.41
C ASP A 540 7.51 5.05 16.40
N LEU A 541 6.62 5.91 15.90
CA LEU A 541 5.73 6.72 16.73
C LEU A 541 4.75 5.83 17.53
N LEU A 542 4.05 4.90 16.86
CA LEU A 542 3.09 4.01 17.51
C LEU A 542 3.77 3.11 18.56
N ASP A 543 4.96 2.59 18.26
CA ASP A 543 5.75 1.78 19.21
C ASP A 543 6.17 2.60 20.45
N ARG A 544 6.59 3.85 20.27
CA ARG A 544 6.88 4.76 21.41
C ARG A 544 5.65 5.04 22.25
N LEU A 545 4.53 5.40 21.62
CA LEU A 545 3.27 5.66 22.33
C LEU A 545 2.78 4.42 23.10
N LYS A 546 2.97 3.21 22.51
CA LYS A 546 2.72 1.93 23.20
C LYS A 546 3.57 1.78 24.46
N ARG A 547 4.88 1.99 24.35
CA ARG A 547 5.82 1.86 25.47
C ARG A 547 5.57 2.86 26.58
N ASP A 548 5.29 4.11 26.20
CA ASP A 548 5.13 5.20 27.16
C ASP A 548 3.81 5.11 27.96
N ARG A 549 2.75 4.52 27.37
CA ARG A 549 1.41 4.51 27.98
C ARG A 549 0.81 3.12 28.20
N GLY A 550 1.47 2.06 27.77
CA GLY A 550 0.94 0.69 27.83
C GLY A 550 -0.31 0.48 26.96
N THR A 551 -0.47 1.27 25.88
CA THR A 551 -1.65 1.23 25.01
C THR A 551 -1.71 -0.11 24.26
N THR A 552 -2.91 -0.67 24.18
CA THR A 552 -3.22 -1.90 23.42
C THR A 552 -3.62 -1.55 21.99
N TYR A 553 -3.12 -2.28 21.00
CA TYR A 553 -3.44 -2.04 19.60
C TYR A 553 -4.15 -3.23 18.94
N ILE A 554 -5.17 -2.94 18.12
CA ILE A 554 -5.61 -3.83 17.05
C ILE A 554 -5.18 -3.16 15.74
N PHE A 555 -4.23 -3.79 15.05
CA PHE A 555 -3.54 -3.20 13.89
C PHE A 555 -3.91 -3.95 12.61
N VAL A 556 -4.57 -3.27 11.68
CA VAL A 556 -4.90 -3.78 10.35
C VAL A 556 -3.93 -3.19 9.33
N SER A 557 -3.33 -4.05 8.53
CA SER A 557 -2.56 -3.67 7.35
C SER A 557 -2.64 -4.77 6.29
N HIS A 558 -2.50 -4.40 5.04
CA HIS A 558 -2.28 -5.32 3.94
C HIS A 558 -0.79 -5.65 3.76
N ASP A 559 0.13 -4.85 4.32
CA ASP A 559 1.56 -5.11 4.30
C ASP A 559 1.95 -6.06 5.44
N LEU A 560 2.27 -7.30 5.07
CA LEU A 560 2.62 -8.35 6.02
C LEU A 560 3.93 -8.10 6.75
N ALA A 561 4.89 -7.42 6.11
CA ALA A 561 6.16 -7.08 6.73
C ALA A 561 5.99 -5.99 7.80
N VAL A 562 5.09 -5.03 7.57
CA VAL A 562 4.66 -4.05 8.58
C VAL A 562 4.02 -4.74 9.78
N VAL A 563 3.07 -5.65 9.54
CA VAL A 563 2.40 -6.38 10.64
C VAL A 563 3.41 -7.18 11.44
N ARG A 564 4.36 -7.87 10.78
CA ARG A 564 5.42 -8.60 11.46
C ARG A 564 6.28 -7.72 12.36
N ALA A 565 6.62 -6.52 11.90
CA ALA A 565 7.49 -5.60 12.62
C ALA A 565 6.85 -5.02 13.88
N ILE A 566 5.53 -4.78 13.90
CA ILE A 566 4.85 -4.09 15.01
C ILE A 566 4.04 -5.03 15.90
N SER A 567 3.62 -6.20 15.41
CA SER A 567 2.66 -7.06 16.12
C SER A 567 3.33 -8.11 17.00
N ASP A 568 2.74 -8.32 18.17
CA ASP A 568 3.10 -9.39 19.10
C ASP A 568 2.43 -10.71 18.69
N ARG A 569 1.13 -10.64 18.34
CA ARG A 569 0.33 -11.75 17.80
C ARG A 569 -0.33 -11.34 16.49
N VAL A 570 -0.66 -12.34 15.68
CA VAL A 570 -1.31 -12.15 14.39
C VAL A 570 -2.51 -13.06 14.29
N ALA A 571 -3.62 -12.51 13.83
CA ALA A 571 -4.86 -13.21 13.52
C ALA A 571 -5.12 -13.09 12.00
N VAL A 572 -5.26 -14.25 11.35
CA VAL A 572 -5.42 -14.38 9.90
C VAL A 572 -6.89 -14.61 9.56
N LEU A 573 -7.49 -13.68 8.80
CA LEU A 573 -8.88 -13.74 8.38
C LEU A 573 -9.00 -14.09 6.89
N TYR A 574 -9.87 -15.01 6.57
CA TYR A 574 -10.26 -15.35 5.21
C TYR A 574 -11.79 -15.36 5.08
N GLN A 575 -12.32 -14.54 4.17
CA GLN A 575 -13.76 -14.42 3.89
C GLN A 575 -14.62 -14.33 5.17
N GLY A 576 -14.25 -13.44 6.09
CA GLY A 576 -14.98 -13.18 7.33
C GLY A 576 -14.77 -14.18 8.46
N ARG A 577 -13.90 -15.15 8.31
CA ARG A 577 -13.62 -16.17 9.32
C ARG A 577 -12.16 -16.18 9.73
N LEU A 578 -11.93 -16.43 11.00
CA LEU A 578 -10.58 -16.61 11.54
C LEU A 578 -10.07 -18.00 11.16
N CYS A 579 -8.89 -18.04 10.50
CA CYS A 579 -8.24 -19.26 10.03
C CYS A 579 -7.07 -19.68 10.90
N GLU A 580 -6.32 -18.71 11.39
CA GLU A 580 -5.10 -18.94 12.18
C GLU A 580 -4.90 -17.75 13.14
N ILE A 581 -4.41 -18.04 14.35
CA ILE A 581 -4.02 -17.03 15.34
C ILE A 581 -2.83 -17.55 16.15
N GLY A 582 -1.82 -16.69 16.34
CA GLY A 582 -0.64 -17.08 17.10
C GLY A 582 0.31 -15.92 17.32
N THR A 583 1.45 -16.17 17.99
CA THR A 583 2.51 -15.18 18.06
C THR A 583 3.01 -14.85 16.66
N ALA A 584 3.40 -13.60 16.42
CA ALA A 584 3.95 -13.19 15.12
C ALA A 584 5.12 -14.10 14.71
N ALA A 585 5.98 -14.48 15.66
CA ALA A 585 7.09 -15.40 15.40
C ALA A 585 6.61 -16.75 14.85
N ASN A 586 5.58 -17.34 15.44
CA ASN A 586 5.10 -18.67 15.03
C ASN A 586 4.36 -18.62 13.68
N VAL A 587 3.49 -17.62 13.47
CA VAL A 587 2.73 -17.48 12.22
C VAL A 587 3.64 -17.22 11.02
N TYR A 588 4.70 -16.43 11.18
CA TYR A 588 5.61 -16.09 10.07
C TYR A 588 6.73 -17.13 9.87
N ALA A 589 7.18 -17.83 10.91
CA ALA A 589 8.24 -18.81 10.77
C ALA A 589 7.72 -20.15 10.20
N PHE A 590 6.54 -20.56 10.65
CA PHE A 590 5.90 -21.81 10.25
C PHE A 590 4.40 -21.60 10.09
N PRO A 591 3.95 -20.97 8.98
CA PRO A 591 2.54 -20.84 8.71
C PRO A 591 1.95 -22.25 8.63
N SER A 592 0.94 -22.53 9.45
CA SER A 592 0.33 -23.87 9.48
C SER A 592 -0.93 -23.97 8.62
N HIS A 593 -1.70 -22.86 8.50
CA HIS A 593 -2.87 -22.88 7.65
C HIS A 593 -2.49 -22.68 6.17
N PRO A 594 -3.00 -23.48 5.21
CA PRO A 594 -2.65 -23.33 3.78
C PRO A 594 -2.90 -21.95 3.19
N TYR A 595 -3.89 -21.21 3.69
CA TYR A 595 -4.12 -19.82 3.29
C TYR A 595 -3.02 -18.87 3.77
N THR A 596 -2.55 -19.05 5.01
CA THR A 596 -1.44 -18.24 5.54
C THR A 596 -0.14 -18.51 4.77
N GLU A 597 0.10 -19.77 4.40
CA GLU A 597 1.21 -20.16 3.52
C GLU A 597 1.15 -19.44 2.17
N ALA A 598 -0.02 -19.44 1.51
CA ALA A 598 -0.24 -18.75 0.24
C ALA A 598 -0.08 -17.24 0.38
N LEU A 599 -0.63 -16.65 1.45
CA LEU A 599 -0.56 -15.20 1.71
C LEU A 599 0.89 -14.73 1.93
N LEU A 600 1.67 -15.46 2.74
CA LEU A 600 3.09 -15.16 2.97
C LEU A 600 3.95 -15.47 1.75
N GLY A 601 3.62 -16.50 1.00
CA GLY A 601 4.30 -16.86 -0.25
C GLY A 601 4.13 -15.82 -1.37
N ALA A 602 3.02 -15.09 -1.37
CA ALA A 602 2.75 -14.04 -2.34
C ALA A 602 3.41 -12.69 -1.98
N ALA A 603 3.93 -12.54 -0.75
CA ALA A 603 4.51 -11.29 -0.30
C ALA A 603 5.82 -10.98 -1.04
N LEU A 604 6.01 -9.72 -1.40
CA LEU A 604 7.16 -9.24 -2.14
C LEU A 604 8.24 -8.73 -1.18
N GLU A 605 9.45 -9.16 -1.41
CA GLU A 605 10.64 -8.67 -0.70
C GLU A 605 11.45 -7.73 -1.61
N PRO A 606 12.12 -6.70 -1.08
CA PRO A 606 12.99 -5.83 -1.86
C PRO A 606 14.34 -6.51 -2.19
N ASP A 607 14.26 -7.75 -2.68
CA ASP A 607 15.37 -8.56 -3.13
C ASP A 607 15.07 -9.13 -4.52
N PRO A 608 15.84 -8.76 -5.55
CA PRO A 608 15.64 -9.23 -6.92
C PRO A 608 15.73 -10.76 -7.12
N ASP A 609 16.37 -11.46 -6.19
CA ASP A 609 16.48 -12.92 -6.23
C ASP A 609 15.30 -13.63 -5.54
N SER A 610 14.47 -12.89 -4.82
CA SER A 610 13.26 -13.43 -4.18
C SER A 610 12.09 -13.40 -5.16
N ALA A 611 11.50 -14.57 -5.43
CA ALA A 611 10.29 -14.67 -6.25
C ALA A 611 9.10 -15.07 -5.37
N PRO A 612 7.91 -14.44 -5.54
CA PRO A 612 6.71 -14.85 -4.84
C PRO A 612 6.31 -16.25 -5.29
N ARG A 613 5.79 -17.05 -4.35
CA ARG A 613 5.23 -18.38 -4.63
C ARG A 613 3.74 -18.22 -4.91
N LEU A 614 3.38 -18.25 -6.19
CA LEU A 614 2.00 -18.12 -6.64
C LEU A 614 1.46 -19.46 -7.12
N THR A 615 0.19 -19.73 -6.83
CA THR A 615 -0.52 -20.90 -7.34
C THR A 615 -1.64 -20.46 -8.30
N ALA A 616 -1.98 -21.31 -9.26
CA ALA A 616 -3.10 -21.03 -10.17
C ALA A 616 -4.45 -20.89 -9.42
N ALA A 617 -4.57 -21.53 -8.26
CA ALA A 617 -5.76 -21.44 -7.41
C ALA A 617 -5.94 -20.06 -6.76
N ASP A 618 -4.86 -19.25 -6.62
CA ASP A 618 -4.93 -17.92 -6.01
C ASP A 618 -5.68 -16.90 -6.90
N VAL A 619 -5.82 -17.19 -8.20
CA VAL A 619 -6.55 -16.33 -9.16
C VAL A 619 -8.08 -16.49 -9.04
N LEU A 620 -8.54 -17.59 -8.42
CA LEU A 620 -9.97 -17.89 -8.31
C LEU A 620 -10.63 -16.99 -7.25
N GLU A 621 -11.23 -15.90 -7.67
CA GLU A 621 -12.18 -15.19 -6.83
C GLU A 621 -13.43 -16.04 -6.68
N SER A 622 -13.69 -16.51 -5.48
CA SER A 622 -14.90 -17.31 -5.19
C SER A 622 -15.68 -16.68 -4.04
N SER A 623 -16.99 -16.60 -4.22
CA SER A 623 -17.87 -16.29 -3.09
C SER A 623 -17.68 -17.32 -1.98
N PRO A 624 -17.82 -16.92 -0.71
CA PRO A 624 -17.69 -17.86 0.42
C PRO A 624 -18.64 -19.06 0.21
N PRO A 625 -18.15 -20.29 0.41
CA PRO A 625 -18.99 -21.48 0.31
C PRO A 625 -20.04 -21.44 1.44
N ALA A 626 -21.23 -21.97 1.16
CA ALA A 626 -22.31 -22.02 2.15
C ALA A 626 -21.97 -22.93 3.33
N ARG A 627 -21.11 -23.92 3.13
CA ARG A 627 -20.70 -24.94 4.13
C ARG A 627 -19.22 -25.27 3.95
N GLY A 628 -18.65 -25.93 4.95
CA GLY A 628 -17.28 -26.44 4.91
C GLY A 628 -16.21 -25.41 5.22
N CYS A 629 -14.97 -25.71 4.81
CA CYS A 629 -13.83 -24.84 4.95
C CYS A 629 -13.96 -23.63 4.01
N PRO A 630 -13.83 -22.38 4.48
CA PRO A 630 -13.90 -21.20 3.61
C PRO A 630 -12.90 -21.24 2.45
N PHE A 631 -11.72 -21.80 2.68
CA PHE A 631 -10.62 -21.84 1.71
C PHE A 631 -10.66 -23.06 0.77
N GLN A 632 -11.65 -23.95 0.88
CA GLN A 632 -11.72 -25.25 0.16
C GLN A 632 -11.50 -25.15 -1.36
N ARG A 633 -12.00 -24.08 -2.01
CA ARG A 633 -11.93 -23.92 -3.48
C ARG A 633 -10.53 -23.52 -3.98
N ARG A 634 -9.73 -22.93 -3.11
CA ARG A 634 -8.38 -22.44 -3.41
C ARG A 634 -7.28 -23.26 -2.71
N CYS A 635 -7.68 -24.19 -1.83
CA CYS A 635 -6.73 -24.94 -1.01
C CYS A 635 -5.98 -25.99 -1.84
N PRO A 636 -4.66 -25.88 -2.00
CA PRO A 636 -3.86 -26.88 -2.73
C PRO A 636 -3.73 -28.20 -1.95
N ARG A 637 -4.10 -28.21 -0.65
CA ARG A 637 -4.03 -29.37 0.26
C ARG A 637 -5.41 -29.91 0.63
N ARG A 638 -6.43 -29.70 -0.21
CA ARG A 638 -7.80 -30.18 0.04
C ARG A 638 -7.83 -31.70 0.13
N ILE A 639 -8.38 -32.24 1.24
CA ILE A 639 -8.42 -33.70 1.53
C ILE A 639 -9.74 -34.40 1.14
N GLY A 640 -10.62 -33.71 0.40
CA GLY A 640 -11.85 -34.31 -0.13
C GLY A 640 -13.14 -33.72 0.47
N PRO A 641 -14.25 -34.52 0.51
CA PRO A 641 -15.59 -34.02 0.87
C PRO A 641 -15.71 -33.38 2.24
N ILE A 642 -14.90 -33.79 3.20
CA ILE A 642 -14.90 -33.22 4.55
C ILE A 642 -14.63 -31.70 4.52
N CYS A 643 -13.74 -31.23 3.61
CA CYS A 643 -13.46 -29.80 3.45
C CYS A 643 -14.66 -29.03 2.87
N ASP A 644 -15.55 -29.70 2.11
CA ASP A 644 -16.71 -29.08 1.47
C ASP A 644 -17.92 -29.03 2.39
N GLU A 645 -18.07 -30.03 3.27
CA GLU A 645 -19.28 -30.27 4.05
C GLU A 645 -19.18 -29.76 5.48
N GLN A 646 -18.01 -29.88 6.10
CA GLN A 646 -17.81 -29.62 7.53
C GLN A 646 -16.92 -28.41 7.76
N THR A 647 -17.31 -27.56 8.72
CA THR A 647 -16.45 -26.49 9.19
C THR A 647 -15.25 -27.08 9.95
N PRO A 648 -14.00 -26.71 9.62
CA PRO A 648 -12.83 -27.23 10.30
C PRO A 648 -12.84 -26.93 11.79
N PRO A 649 -12.40 -27.87 12.66
CA PRO A 649 -12.23 -27.60 14.08
C PRO A 649 -10.98 -26.73 14.33
N TRP A 650 -10.93 -26.08 15.50
CA TRP A 650 -9.72 -25.46 16.01
C TRP A 650 -8.75 -26.55 16.53
N SER A 651 -7.50 -26.45 16.08
CA SER A 651 -6.38 -27.21 16.62
C SER A 651 -5.44 -26.26 17.34
N LEU A 652 -5.29 -26.43 18.64
CA LEU A 652 -4.43 -25.64 19.52
C LEU A 652 -3.06 -26.32 19.65
N SER A 653 -2.00 -25.52 19.78
CA SER A 653 -0.67 -25.99 20.18
C SER A 653 -0.29 -25.47 21.56
N ASP A 654 0.70 -26.09 22.19
CA ASP A 654 1.26 -25.66 23.47
C ASP A 654 1.92 -24.27 23.42
N THR A 655 2.06 -23.68 22.23
CA THR A 655 2.80 -22.41 21.99
C THR A 655 1.88 -21.22 21.71
N ASP A 656 0.63 -21.21 22.20
CA ASP A 656 -0.35 -20.12 21.96
C ASP A 656 -0.56 -19.85 20.44
N HIS A 657 -0.67 -20.95 19.66
CA HIS A 657 -0.86 -20.93 18.22
C HIS A 657 -2.01 -21.89 17.85
N ALA A 658 -3.07 -21.34 17.29
CA ALA A 658 -4.28 -22.07 16.89
C ALA A 658 -4.51 -21.97 15.38
N ILE A 659 -4.92 -23.07 14.77
CA ILE A 659 -5.30 -23.15 13.36
C ILE A 659 -6.69 -23.79 13.21
N ARG A 660 -7.40 -23.41 12.15
CA ARG A 660 -8.73 -23.95 11.82
C ARG A 660 -8.65 -24.75 10.51
N CYS A 661 -8.18 -26.00 10.59
CA CYS A 661 -7.97 -26.89 9.44
C CYS A 661 -8.34 -28.34 9.80
N HIS A 662 -8.78 -29.13 8.80
CA HIS A 662 -9.05 -30.55 8.97
C HIS A 662 -7.76 -31.39 8.98
N ILE A 663 -6.68 -30.92 8.35
CA ILE A 663 -5.39 -31.59 8.35
C ILE A 663 -4.71 -31.35 9.70
N PRO A 664 -4.20 -32.38 10.37
CA PRO A 664 -3.44 -32.20 11.60
C PRO A 664 -2.23 -31.30 11.41
N ARG A 665 -1.95 -30.45 12.40
CA ARG A 665 -0.88 -29.46 12.33
C ARG A 665 0.50 -30.03 12.00
N GLY A 666 0.85 -31.17 12.59
CA GLY A 666 2.12 -31.85 12.33
C GLY A 666 2.31 -32.25 10.87
N GLU A 667 1.24 -32.74 10.22
CA GLU A 667 1.25 -33.07 8.80
C GLU A 667 1.38 -31.81 7.91
N LEU A 668 0.70 -30.72 8.27
CA LEU A 668 0.85 -29.44 7.56
C LEU A 668 2.28 -28.90 7.66
N GLN A 669 2.88 -28.93 8.84
CA GLN A 669 4.25 -28.47 9.04
C GLN A 669 5.26 -29.34 8.28
N ALA A 670 5.12 -30.65 8.29
CA ALA A 670 5.96 -31.56 7.51
C ALA A 670 5.87 -31.29 6.01
N ALA A 671 4.64 -31.10 5.50
CA ALA A 671 4.40 -30.78 4.09
C ALA A 671 4.92 -29.40 3.66
N GLN A 672 4.94 -28.41 4.57
CA GLN A 672 5.48 -27.07 4.31
C GLN A 672 7.01 -27.08 4.35
N SER A 673 7.61 -27.81 5.28
CA SER A 673 9.06 -27.95 5.38
C SER A 673 9.67 -28.64 4.16
N SER A 674 8.98 -29.66 3.62
CA SER A 674 9.42 -30.35 2.37
C SER A 674 9.33 -29.45 1.13
N ALA A 675 8.36 -28.52 1.09
CA ALA A 675 8.18 -27.58 -0.01
C ALA A 675 9.15 -26.37 0.03
N SER A 676 9.80 -26.13 1.17
CA SER A 676 10.75 -25.02 1.37
C SER A 676 12.21 -25.42 1.08
N CYS A 677 12.51 -26.69 0.81
CA CYS A 677 13.83 -27.13 0.38
C CYS A 677 13.92 -26.99 -1.16
N PRO A 678 14.70 -26.03 -1.73
CA PRO A 678 14.93 -26.01 -3.18
C PRO A 678 15.73 -27.25 -3.55
N ALA A 679 15.29 -27.97 -4.60
CA ALA A 679 16.06 -29.04 -5.22
C ALA A 679 17.26 -28.46 -5.98
#